data_de40d6c0f476cbe474879c00755f81fd
#
_entry.id   de40d6c0f476cbe474879c00755f81fd
#
_cell.length_a   1.000
_cell.length_b   1.000
_cell.length_c   1.000
_cell.angle_alpha   90.00
_cell.angle_beta   90.00
_cell.angle_gamma   90.00
#
_symmetry.space_group_name_H-M   'P 1'
#
loop_
_entity.id
_entity.type
_entity.pdbx_description
1 polymer ?
#
loop_
_entity_poly.entity_id
_entity_poly.type
_entity_poly.pdbx_seq_one_letter_code
_entity_poly.pdbx_strand_id
1 'polypeptide(L)'
;LEQNINGIPGIRSLSSVSQQGQSRITVEFELSVDLETAANDVRDKVSRAQRYLPRDCDPPTVSKADADAQPILMVALQSDKRSLLELSEIADLTVKEQLQTISDVSSVSIWGEKRYSMRLWLDPVKMAGYGITPIDVKNAVDNENVELPSGSIEGNTTELTIRTLGLMHTADEFNDLIIKEENNRIVRFSDIGRAELGPADIKSYMKMNGVPMVGVVVIPQPGANHIEIADAVYQRMEQMKKDLPEDVHYNYGFDNTKFIRASINEVKSTVYEAFVLVIIIIFLFLRDWRVTLVPCIVIPVSLIGAFFVMYLAGFSINVLSMLAIVLSVGLVVDDAIVMTENIYIRIEKGMAPKEAGIEGAKEIFFAVISTTITLVAVFFPIVFMDGMTGRLFREFSIVISGSVIISSFAALTFTPMLATKLLIKREKQSWFYAKTEPFFEGMNRLYSRSLAAFLGKRWIALPFTFITICLIGILWNAVPAEMAPLEDRSQISINTRGAEGVTYEYIRDYTEDINQLVDSILPDAESVTARVSSGSGNVRITLHDMKDRNYTQMEVAEKISKAVQKKTMARSFVQQQSSFGGRRGSMPVQYVLQATNLEKLEEVLPKFMAKVYENPVFQMADVDLKFSKPEARIQINRDKSSIMGVSTKNIAQTLQYGLSGQRMGYFYMNGKQYEILGEINRQQRNKPADLKAIYVRSKDRKSTRLNS
;
A
#
# COMPACT_ATOMS: atom_id res chain seq x y z
N LEU A 1 10.92 -24.99 -3.06
CA LEU A 1 11.50 -23.65 -2.84
C LEU A 1 11.65 -23.34 -1.36
N GLU A 2 10.59 -23.45 -0.54
CA GLU A 2 10.60 -23.16 0.91
C GLU A 2 11.74 -23.86 1.65
N GLN A 3 11.90 -25.19 1.44
CA GLN A 3 12.97 -25.95 2.08
C GLN A 3 14.36 -25.41 1.79
N ASN A 4 14.59 -24.89 0.58
CA ASN A 4 15.88 -24.30 0.20
C ASN A 4 16.11 -22.91 0.81
N ILE A 5 15.03 -22.14 0.98
CA ILE A 5 15.08 -20.77 1.52
C ILE A 5 15.19 -20.77 3.04
N ASN A 6 14.53 -21.71 3.71
CA ASN A 6 14.43 -21.75 5.18
C ASN A 6 15.79 -21.81 5.93
N GLY A 7 16.89 -22.16 5.22
CA GLY A 7 18.23 -22.18 5.80
C GLY A 7 18.98 -20.85 5.74
N ILE A 8 18.34 -19.74 5.39
CA ILE A 8 18.97 -18.41 5.37
C ILE A 8 18.91 -17.82 6.79
N PRO A 9 20.04 -17.29 7.33
CA PRO A 9 20.03 -16.70 8.67
C PRO A 9 19.24 -15.39 8.70
N GLY A 10 18.64 -15.07 9.86
CA GLY A 10 17.89 -13.83 10.08
C GLY A 10 16.48 -13.83 9.52
N ILE A 11 15.95 -14.97 9.10
CA ILE A 11 14.53 -15.09 8.72
C ILE A 11 13.68 -15.03 9.99
N ARG A 12 12.79 -14.04 10.04
CA ARG A 12 11.77 -13.89 11.08
C ARG A 12 10.55 -14.75 10.81
N SER A 13 10.05 -14.71 9.59
CA SER A 13 8.91 -15.54 9.16
C SER A 13 9.02 -15.90 7.68
N LEU A 14 8.51 -17.09 7.34
CA LEU A 14 8.38 -17.55 5.97
C LEU A 14 6.95 -18.01 5.77
N SER A 15 6.25 -17.38 4.82
CA SER A 15 4.89 -17.76 4.46
C SER A 15 4.77 -18.00 2.96
N SER A 16 4.00 -19.00 2.59
CA SER A 16 3.71 -19.28 1.20
C SER A 16 2.23 -19.44 0.94
N VAL A 17 1.80 -18.99 -0.23
CA VAL A 17 0.45 -19.15 -0.74
C VAL A 17 0.56 -19.81 -2.11
N SER A 18 0.02 -21.02 -2.23
CA SER A 18 -0.03 -21.76 -3.47
C SER A 18 -1.47 -21.87 -3.97
N GLN A 19 -1.68 -21.44 -5.20
CA GLN A 19 -2.97 -21.50 -5.88
C GLN A 19 -2.79 -21.98 -7.30
N GLN A 20 -3.88 -22.23 -8.00
CA GLN A 20 -3.80 -22.70 -9.38
C GLN A 20 -3.06 -21.68 -10.27
N GLY A 21 -1.96 -22.09 -10.88
CA GLY A 21 -1.13 -21.28 -11.78
C GLY A 21 -0.15 -20.33 -11.10
N GLN A 22 -0.15 -20.21 -9.76
CA GLN A 22 0.76 -19.30 -9.06
C GLN A 22 1.15 -19.80 -7.69
N SER A 23 2.43 -19.70 -7.34
CA SER A 23 2.92 -19.82 -5.96
C SER A 23 3.68 -18.55 -5.58
N ARG A 24 3.38 -18.02 -4.41
CA ARG A 24 4.06 -16.83 -3.85
C ARG A 24 4.64 -17.19 -2.49
N ILE A 25 5.93 -16.97 -2.34
CA ILE A 25 6.65 -17.15 -1.07
C ILE A 25 7.07 -15.78 -0.59
N THR A 26 6.68 -15.43 0.62
CA THR A 26 7.08 -14.18 1.28
C THR A 26 8.01 -14.53 2.42
N VAL A 27 9.22 -13.98 2.37
CA VAL A 27 10.24 -14.13 3.40
C VAL A 27 10.38 -12.81 4.12
N GLU A 28 10.13 -12.80 5.41
CA GLU A 28 10.29 -11.65 6.29
C GLU A 28 11.55 -11.83 7.12
N PHE A 29 12.46 -10.87 7.04
CA PHE A 29 13.71 -10.87 7.79
C PHE A 29 13.61 -10.01 9.05
N GLU A 30 14.49 -10.24 10.00
CA GLU A 30 14.66 -9.37 11.16
C GLU A 30 15.12 -7.98 10.71
N LEU A 31 14.71 -6.95 11.45
CA LEU A 31 15.01 -5.54 11.12
C LEU A 31 16.52 -5.21 11.13
N SER A 32 17.33 -6.05 11.74
CA SER A 32 18.79 -5.94 11.78
C SER A 32 19.51 -6.43 10.52
N VAL A 33 18.79 -7.18 9.65
CA VAL A 33 19.35 -7.78 8.45
C VAL A 33 19.33 -6.79 7.29
N ASP A 34 20.46 -6.66 6.59
CA ASP A 34 20.53 -5.87 5.38
C ASP A 34 19.72 -6.51 4.24
N LEU A 35 18.78 -5.73 3.67
CA LEU A 35 17.85 -6.20 2.66
C LEU A 35 18.54 -6.63 1.36
N GLU A 36 19.66 -5.98 0.99
CA GLU A 36 20.40 -6.33 -0.22
C GLU A 36 21.05 -7.71 -0.09
N THR A 37 21.72 -7.93 1.01
CA THR A 37 22.36 -9.22 1.34
C THR A 37 21.32 -10.34 1.39
N ALA A 38 20.20 -10.09 2.10
CA ALA A 38 19.11 -11.06 2.20
C ALA A 38 18.50 -11.40 0.82
N ALA A 39 18.28 -10.41 -0.03
CA ALA A 39 17.72 -10.63 -1.37
C ALA A 39 18.68 -11.44 -2.26
N ASN A 40 19.99 -11.22 -2.15
CA ASN A 40 20.98 -11.99 -2.88
C ASN A 40 21.03 -13.46 -2.40
N ASP A 41 21.00 -13.68 -1.09
CA ASP A 41 20.93 -15.03 -0.51
C ASP A 41 19.69 -15.80 -0.98
N VAL A 42 18.53 -15.13 -1.01
CA VAL A 42 17.29 -15.72 -1.55
C VAL A 42 17.44 -16.06 -3.03
N ARG A 43 18.00 -15.16 -3.86
CA ARG A 43 18.24 -15.43 -5.29
C ARG A 43 19.11 -16.65 -5.51
N ASP A 44 20.20 -16.76 -4.75
CA ASP A 44 21.10 -17.90 -4.83
C ASP A 44 20.42 -19.22 -4.48
N LYS A 45 19.63 -19.23 -3.40
CA LYS A 45 18.87 -20.43 -3.00
C LYS A 45 17.78 -20.80 -4.00
N VAL A 46 17.07 -19.82 -4.54
CA VAL A 46 16.04 -20.00 -5.57
C VAL A 46 16.67 -20.52 -6.87
N SER A 47 17.80 -19.95 -7.32
CA SER A 47 18.51 -20.41 -8.51
C SER A 47 18.93 -21.87 -8.39
N ARG A 48 19.45 -22.29 -7.23
CA ARG A 48 19.80 -23.71 -6.98
C ARG A 48 18.57 -24.63 -6.98
N ALA A 49 17.44 -24.14 -6.50
CA ALA A 49 16.21 -24.91 -6.43
C ALA A 49 15.47 -25.02 -7.77
N GLN A 50 15.75 -24.13 -8.74
CA GLN A 50 15.06 -24.08 -10.04
C GLN A 50 15.11 -25.41 -10.80
N ARG A 51 16.23 -26.13 -10.73
CA ARG A 51 16.39 -27.45 -11.39
C ARG A 51 15.46 -28.56 -10.88
N TYR A 52 14.85 -28.35 -9.70
CA TYR A 52 13.92 -29.30 -9.09
C TYR A 52 12.45 -28.93 -9.36
N LEU A 53 12.20 -27.77 -9.98
CA LEU A 53 10.84 -27.37 -10.33
C LEU A 53 10.34 -28.13 -11.55
N PRO A 54 9.01 -28.29 -11.68
CA PRO A 54 8.42 -28.84 -12.88
C PRO A 54 8.84 -28.05 -14.14
N ARG A 55 9.03 -28.75 -15.25
CA ARG A 55 9.50 -28.12 -16.50
C ARG A 55 8.52 -27.13 -17.10
N ASP A 56 7.26 -27.24 -16.75
CA ASP A 56 6.15 -26.41 -17.22
C ASP A 56 5.98 -25.13 -16.39
N CYS A 57 6.79 -24.95 -15.32
CA CYS A 57 6.81 -23.70 -14.55
C CYS A 57 7.70 -22.66 -15.21
N ASP A 58 7.22 -21.43 -15.28
CA ASP A 58 8.09 -20.28 -15.58
C ASP A 58 9.16 -20.11 -14.49
N PRO A 59 10.33 -19.59 -14.83
CA PRO A 59 11.39 -19.34 -13.84
C PRO A 59 10.89 -18.45 -12.70
N PRO A 60 11.19 -18.79 -11.43
CA PRO A 60 10.77 -17.98 -10.29
C PRO A 60 11.49 -16.62 -10.31
N THR A 61 10.73 -15.57 -10.01
CA THR A 61 11.27 -14.21 -9.88
C THR A 61 11.41 -13.85 -8.41
N VAL A 62 12.53 -13.21 -8.05
CA VAL A 62 12.79 -12.72 -6.70
C VAL A 62 12.76 -11.20 -6.73
N SER A 63 11.82 -10.62 -6.01
CA SER A 63 11.69 -9.16 -5.85
C SER A 63 11.78 -8.79 -4.38
N LYS A 64 12.41 -7.66 -4.10
CA LYS A 64 12.34 -7.04 -2.77
C LYS A 64 10.93 -6.51 -2.59
N ALA A 65 10.33 -6.80 -1.45
CA ALA A 65 9.07 -6.20 -1.04
C ALA A 65 9.36 -5.32 0.17
N ASP A 66 9.48 -4.03 -0.07
CA ASP A 66 9.51 -3.08 1.02
C ASP A 66 8.07 -2.75 1.44
N ALA A 67 7.88 -2.55 2.74
CA ALA A 67 6.60 -2.06 3.27
C ALA A 67 6.25 -0.67 2.70
N ASP A 68 7.27 0.12 2.37
CA ASP A 68 7.13 1.46 1.79
C ASP A 68 6.94 1.45 0.26
N ALA A 69 7.19 0.32 -0.42
CA ALA A 69 6.93 0.15 -1.86
C ALA A 69 5.42 0.03 -2.19
N GLN A 70 4.59 0.77 -1.46
CA GLN A 70 3.15 0.87 -1.73
C GLN A 70 2.91 1.87 -2.87
N PRO A 71 1.93 1.60 -3.75
CA PRO A 71 1.52 2.58 -4.73
C PRO A 71 1.16 3.92 -4.09
N ILE A 72 1.78 4.99 -4.56
CA ILE A 72 1.55 6.34 -4.03
C ILE A 72 0.46 7.09 -4.78
N LEU A 73 0.37 6.85 -6.09
CA LEU A 73 -0.53 7.56 -6.98
C LEU A 73 -0.96 6.66 -8.14
N MET A 74 -2.20 6.82 -8.60
CA MET A 74 -2.75 6.15 -9.77
C MET A 74 -3.31 7.18 -10.75
N VAL A 75 -2.81 7.15 -11.97
CA VAL A 75 -3.38 7.88 -13.11
C VAL A 75 -4.37 6.96 -13.81
N ALA A 76 -5.63 7.31 -13.80
CA ALA A 76 -6.72 6.60 -14.47
C ALA A 76 -6.88 7.15 -15.90
N LEU A 77 -6.77 6.30 -16.89
CA LEU A 77 -7.02 6.62 -18.30
C LEU A 77 -8.40 6.11 -18.71
N GLN A 78 -9.20 6.96 -19.30
CA GLN A 78 -10.57 6.68 -19.74
C GLN A 78 -10.81 7.23 -21.13
N SER A 79 -11.65 6.56 -21.93
CA SER A 79 -12.16 7.04 -23.21
C SER A 79 -13.54 6.44 -23.47
N ASP A 80 -14.43 7.24 -24.04
CA ASP A 80 -15.77 6.79 -24.47
C ASP A 80 -15.73 6.13 -25.87
N LYS A 81 -14.63 6.28 -26.60
CA LYS A 81 -14.51 5.82 -28.00
C LYS A 81 -13.61 4.60 -28.16
N ARG A 82 -12.64 4.42 -27.27
CA ARG A 82 -11.60 3.37 -27.38
C ARG A 82 -11.92 2.16 -26.51
N SER A 83 -11.52 1.01 -27.01
CA SER A 83 -11.54 -0.22 -26.25
C SER A 83 -10.50 -0.19 -25.11
N LEU A 84 -10.69 -1.02 -24.08
CA LEU A 84 -9.70 -1.19 -23.01
C LEU A 84 -8.35 -1.75 -23.52
N LEU A 85 -8.34 -2.44 -24.68
CA LEU A 85 -7.12 -2.91 -25.33
C LEU A 85 -6.29 -1.72 -25.83
N GLU A 86 -6.90 -0.82 -26.59
CA GLU A 86 -6.24 0.38 -27.11
C GLU A 86 -5.80 1.33 -25.97
N LEU A 87 -6.65 1.49 -24.94
CA LEU A 87 -6.27 2.27 -23.75
C LEU A 87 -5.07 1.66 -23.01
N SER A 88 -5.01 0.32 -22.92
CA SER A 88 -3.88 -0.37 -22.29
C SER A 88 -2.58 -0.21 -23.12
N GLU A 89 -2.69 -0.20 -24.43
CA GLU A 89 -1.54 0.06 -25.30
C GLU A 89 -1.02 1.49 -25.13
N ILE A 90 -1.90 2.49 -25.08
CA ILE A 90 -1.53 3.88 -24.80
C ILE A 90 -0.91 4.00 -23.41
N ALA A 91 -1.50 3.34 -22.42
CA ALA A 91 -0.98 3.33 -21.04
C ALA A 91 0.43 2.75 -20.97
N ASP A 92 0.71 1.67 -21.69
CA ASP A 92 2.00 0.98 -21.69
C ASP A 92 3.06 1.72 -22.53
N LEU A 93 2.72 2.14 -23.75
CA LEU A 93 3.67 2.76 -24.68
C LEU A 93 3.96 4.23 -24.40
N THR A 94 2.97 4.98 -23.90
CA THR A 94 3.10 6.42 -23.75
C THR A 94 3.26 6.81 -22.28
N VAL A 95 2.29 6.41 -21.45
CA VAL A 95 2.24 6.94 -20.08
C VAL A 95 3.25 6.25 -19.17
N LYS A 96 3.27 4.92 -19.16
CA LYS A 96 4.16 4.14 -18.30
C LYS A 96 5.63 4.42 -18.57
N GLU A 97 6.04 4.43 -19.86
CA GLU A 97 7.43 4.67 -20.23
C GLU A 97 7.92 6.04 -19.77
N GLN A 98 7.08 7.07 -19.90
CA GLN A 98 7.41 8.42 -19.45
C GLN A 98 7.45 8.54 -17.92
N LEU A 99 6.50 7.92 -17.20
CA LEU A 99 6.47 7.98 -15.74
C LEU A 99 7.59 7.14 -15.11
N GLN A 100 8.04 6.09 -15.78
CA GLN A 100 9.13 5.24 -15.30
C GLN A 100 10.50 5.93 -15.32
N THR A 101 10.66 7.01 -16.12
CA THR A 101 11.90 7.81 -16.17
C THR A 101 12.00 8.85 -15.05
N ILE A 102 10.96 9.01 -14.23
CA ILE A 102 10.99 9.93 -13.09
C ILE A 102 11.96 9.37 -12.04
N SER A 103 12.81 10.24 -11.51
CA SER A 103 13.73 9.88 -10.43
C SER A 103 12.99 9.30 -9.24
N ASP A 104 13.60 8.33 -8.56
CA ASP A 104 13.09 7.69 -7.35
C ASP A 104 11.79 6.86 -7.54
N VAL A 105 11.33 6.69 -8.78
CA VAL A 105 10.31 5.69 -9.13
C VAL A 105 10.97 4.32 -9.24
N SER A 106 10.47 3.34 -8.49
CA SER A 106 10.93 1.95 -8.55
C SER A 106 10.35 1.22 -9.76
N SER A 107 9.05 1.37 -9.95
CA SER A 107 8.33 0.74 -11.05
C SER A 107 7.00 1.42 -11.31
N VAL A 108 6.51 1.27 -12.54
CA VAL A 108 5.17 1.68 -12.95
C VAL A 108 4.42 0.45 -13.42
N SER A 109 3.28 0.16 -12.80
CA SER A 109 2.42 -0.97 -13.14
C SER A 109 1.09 -0.50 -13.68
N ILE A 110 0.47 -1.32 -14.56
CA ILE A 110 -0.82 -1.00 -15.15
C ILE A 110 -1.88 -1.93 -14.51
N TRP A 111 -2.86 -1.33 -13.84
CA TRP A 111 -3.98 -2.05 -13.28
C TRP A 111 -5.19 -2.02 -14.24
N GLY A 112 -5.88 -3.15 -14.34
CA GLY A 112 -6.95 -3.30 -15.33
C GLY A 112 -6.44 -3.43 -16.76
N GLU A 113 -5.13 -3.66 -16.95
CA GLU A 113 -4.48 -3.85 -18.25
C GLU A 113 -5.17 -4.96 -19.05
N LYS A 114 -5.41 -4.68 -20.31
CA LYS A 114 -5.83 -5.65 -21.32
C LYS A 114 -4.73 -5.76 -22.38
N ARG A 115 -3.82 -6.72 -22.18
CA ARG A 115 -2.78 -6.98 -23.19
C ARG A 115 -3.38 -7.69 -24.38
N TYR A 116 -2.92 -7.33 -25.58
CA TYR A 116 -3.30 -8.06 -26.79
C TYR A 116 -2.87 -9.52 -26.73
N SER A 117 -3.68 -10.37 -27.30
CA SER A 117 -3.36 -11.76 -27.59
C SER A 117 -4.09 -12.21 -28.86
N MET A 118 -3.52 -13.15 -29.58
CA MET A 118 -4.23 -13.85 -30.65
C MET A 118 -5.04 -14.98 -29.99
N ARG A 119 -6.35 -14.84 -29.96
CA ARG A 119 -7.26 -15.82 -29.38
C ARG A 119 -7.71 -16.81 -30.42
N LEU A 120 -7.38 -18.08 -30.20
CA LEU A 120 -7.80 -19.21 -31.03
C LEU A 120 -8.97 -19.93 -30.33
N TRP A 121 -10.20 -19.55 -30.73
CA TRP A 121 -11.41 -20.17 -30.19
C TRP A 121 -11.69 -21.48 -30.90
N LEU A 122 -11.55 -22.62 -30.19
CA LEU A 122 -11.72 -23.95 -30.71
C LEU A 122 -13.18 -24.39 -30.62
N ASP A 123 -13.68 -25.04 -31.66
CA ASP A 123 -14.98 -25.68 -31.69
C ASP A 123 -14.81 -27.22 -31.63
N PRO A 124 -15.07 -27.88 -30.49
CA PRO A 124 -14.81 -29.30 -30.30
C PRO A 124 -15.67 -30.19 -31.22
N VAL A 125 -16.86 -29.72 -31.64
CA VAL A 125 -17.76 -30.50 -32.51
C VAL A 125 -17.20 -30.47 -33.96
N LYS A 126 -16.79 -29.30 -34.45
CA LYS A 126 -16.16 -29.20 -35.76
C LYS A 126 -14.83 -29.94 -35.82
N MET A 127 -13.99 -29.78 -34.78
CA MET A 127 -12.72 -30.52 -34.66
C MET A 127 -12.92 -32.01 -34.71
N ALA A 128 -13.91 -32.55 -34.03
CA ALA A 128 -14.26 -33.94 -34.06
C ALA A 128 -14.64 -34.42 -35.48
N GLY A 129 -15.41 -33.62 -36.22
CA GLY A 129 -15.80 -33.91 -37.60
C GLY A 129 -14.61 -34.07 -38.55
N TYR A 130 -13.56 -33.28 -38.36
CA TYR A 130 -12.31 -33.36 -39.14
C TYR A 130 -11.23 -34.25 -38.52
N GLY A 131 -11.51 -34.90 -37.36
CA GLY A 131 -10.53 -35.72 -36.64
C GLY A 131 -9.31 -34.95 -36.16
N ILE A 132 -9.51 -33.69 -35.75
CA ILE A 132 -8.48 -32.77 -35.27
C ILE A 132 -8.61 -32.61 -33.75
N THR A 133 -7.48 -32.58 -33.03
CA THR A 133 -7.40 -32.36 -31.60
C THR A 133 -6.76 -30.97 -31.27
N PRO A 134 -6.92 -30.43 -30.05
CA PRO A 134 -6.23 -29.21 -29.64
C PRO A 134 -4.70 -29.27 -29.76
N ILE A 135 -4.11 -30.48 -29.64
CA ILE A 135 -2.68 -30.69 -29.82
C ILE A 135 -2.27 -30.49 -31.28
N ASP A 136 -3.13 -30.88 -32.23
CA ASP A 136 -2.84 -30.68 -33.66
C ASP A 136 -2.80 -29.17 -34.02
N VAL A 137 -3.70 -28.38 -33.41
CA VAL A 137 -3.69 -26.92 -33.56
C VAL A 137 -2.39 -26.33 -33.00
N LYS A 138 -1.98 -26.76 -31.79
CA LYS A 138 -0.72 -26.33 -31.17
C LYS A 138 0.47 -26.64 -32.08
N ASN A 139 0.53 -27.89 -32.63
CA ASN A 139 1.62 -28.31 -33.51
C ASN A 139 1.61 -27.51 -34.83
N ALA A 140 0.44 -27.21 -35.39
CA ALA A 140 0.35 -26.38 -36.57
C ALA A 140 0.87 -24.95 -36.31
N VAL A 141 0.51 -24.34 -35.17
CA VAL A 141 1.06 -23.03 -34.79
C VAL A 141 2.57 -23.10 -34.62
N ASP A 142 3.13 -24.14 -34.02
CA ASP A 142 4.58 -24.28 -33.82
C ASP A 142 5.33 -24.47 -35.17
N ASN A 143 4.73 -25.13 -36.13
CA ASN A 143 5.38 -25.45 -37.41
C ASN A 143 5.27 -24.31 -38.40
N GLU A 144 4.14 -23.61 -38.43
CA GLU A 144 3.83 -22.64 -39.48
C GLU A 144 4.06 -21.19 -39.02
N ASN A 145 4.12 -20.91 -37.71
CA ASN A 145 4.38 -19.60 -37.18
C ASN A 145 5.80 -19.50 -36.58
N VAL A 146 6.78 -19.58 -37.44
CA VAL A 146 8.19 -19.64 -37.06
C VAL A 146 9.09 -18.84 -38.00
N GLU A 147 10.04 -18.10 -37.47
CA GLU A 147 11.13 -17.46 -38.17
C GLU A 147 12.45 -18.01 -37.64
N LEU A 148 13.23 -18.61 -38.52
CA LEU A 148 14.52 -19.19 -38.18
C LEU A 148 15.66 -18.47 -38.95
N PRO A 149 16.82 -18.29 -38.30
CA PRO A 149 18.00 -17.79 -38.97
C PRO A 149 18.40 -18.71 -40.13
N SER A 150 18.28 -18.25 -41.36
CA SER A 150 18.48 -19.06 -42.57
C SER A 150 19.89 -18.96 -43.15
N GLY A 151 20.80 -18.19 -42.50
CA GLY A 151 22.16 -17.98 -42.94
C GLY A 151 22.31 -16.89 -44.01
N SER A 152 23.38 -16.96 -44.80
CA SER A 152 23.70 -15.99 -45.83
C SER A 152 24.21 -16.65 -47.11
N ILE A 153 24.05 -15.96 -48.22
CA ILE A 153 24.68 -16.30 -49.50
C ILE A 153 25.92 -15.40 -49.64
N GLU A 154 27.09 -16.02 -49.61
CA GLU A 154 28.38 -15.34 -49.69
C GLU A 154 28.84 -15.25 -51.14
N GLY A 155 28.82 -14.07 -51.72
CA GLY A 155 29.42 -13.78 -53.00
C GLY A 155 30.82 -13.20 -52.85
N ASN A 156 31.52 -13.00 -53.97
CA ASN A 156 32.90 -12.48 -53.96
C ASN A 156 33.02 -11.04 -53.40
N THR A 157 31.94 -10.25 -53.46
CA THR A 157 31.92 -8.84 -53.08
C THR A 157 30.75 -8.44 -52.22
N THR A 158 29.76 -9.32 -52.07
CA THR A 158 28.49 -9.01 -51.38
C THR A 158 28.00 -10.26 -50.64
N GLU A 159 27.59 -10.08 -49.41
CA GLU A 159 26.90 -11.08 -48.62
C GLU A 159 25.40 -10.73 -48.53
N LEU A 160 24.56 -11.69 -48.85
CA LEU A 160 23.11 -11.55 -48.79
C LEU A 160 22.56 -12.39 -47.64
N THR A 161 22.10 -11.76 -46.58
CA THR A 161 21.43 -12.45 -45.48
C THR A 161 20.08 -12.98 -45.94
N ILE A 162 19.83 -14.25 -45.69
CA ILE A 162 18.53 -14.89 -46.02
C ILE A 162 17.63 -14.74 -44.78
N ARG A 163 16.44 -14.20 -45.00
CA ARG A 163 15.41 -14.10 -43.98
C ARG A 163 14.15 -14.83 -44.44
N THR A 164 13.71 -15.80 -43.64
CA THR A 164 12.49 -16.58 -43.91
C THR A 164 11.32 -15.89 -43.19
N LEU A 165 10.37 -15.34 -43.92
CA LEU A 165 9.20 -14.67 -43.39
C LEU A 165 8.10 -15.71 -43.12
N GLY A 166 8.08 -16.34 -41.95
CA GLY A 166 7.12 -17.36 -41.59
C GLY A 166 6.22 -16.98 -40.41
N LEU A 167 6.34 -15.73 -39.85
CA LEU A 167 5.51 -15.28 -38.77
C LEU A 167 4.18 -14.74 -39.25
N MET A 168 3.11 -15.11 -38.58
CA MET A 168 1.77 -14.58 -38.77
C MET A 168 1.52 -13.40 -37.82
N HIS A 169 0.88 -12.34 -38.34
CA HIS A 169 0.69 -11.07 -37.64
C HIS A 169 -0.79 -10.72 -37.43
N THR A 170 -1.69 -11.21 -38.28
CA THR A 170 -3.10 -10.84 -38.29
C THR A 170 -4.03 -12.02 -38.01
N ALA A 171 -5.22 -11.73 -37.51
CA ALA A 171 -6.23 -12.75 -37.22
C ALA A 171 -6.63 -13.52 -38.48
N ASP A 172 -6.62 -12.87 -39.65
CA ASP A 172 -6.95 -13.50 -40.94
C ASP A 172 -5.89 -14.54 -41.35
N GLU A 173 -4.60 -14.23 -41.17
CA GLU A 173 -3.51 -15.20 -41.39
C GLU A 173 -3.64 -16.43 -40.50
N PHE A 174 -4.02 -16.23 -39.21
CA PHE A 174 -4.30 -17.34 -38.30
C PHE A 174 -5.58 -18.12 -38.67
N ASN A 175 -6.60 -17.48 -39.18
CA ASN A 175 -7.80 -18.16 -39.70
C ASN A 175 -7.49 -19.00 -40.93
N ASP A 176 -6.52 -18.59 -41.74
CA ASP A 176 -6.05 -19.30 -42.92
C ASP A 176 -5.00 -20.39 -42.62
N LEU A 177 -4.53 -20.50 -41.37
CA LEU A 177 -3.56 -21.51 -40.93
C LEU A 177 -4.01 -22.91 -41.32
N ILE A 178 -3.17 -23.65 -42.05
CA ILE A 178 -3.43 -25.03 -42.42
C ILE A 178 -3.16 -25.94 -41.20
N ILE A 179 -4.19 -26.61 -40.74
CA ILE A 179 -4.09 -27.54 -39.60
C ILE A 179 -3.82 -28.96 -40.08
N LYS A 180 -4.44 -29.34 -41.16
CA LYS A 180 -4.34 -30.72 -41.67
C LYS A 180 -4.54 -30.76 -43.18
N GLU A 181 -3.76 -31.59 -43.86
CA GLU A 181 -3.98 -31.95 -45.24
C GLU A 181 -4.19 -33.50 -45.29
N GLU A 182 -5.31 -33.92 -45.81
CA GLU A 182 -5.63 -35.36 -45.97
C GLU A 182 -6.52 -35.58 -47.19
N ASN A 183 -6.14 -36.55 -48.04
CA ASN A 183 -6.89 -36.92 -49.25
C ASN A 183 -7.17 -35.71 -50.19
N ASN A 184 -6.19 -34.82 -50.41
CA ASN A 184 -6.30 -33.61 -51.21
C ASN A 184 -7.32 -32.58 -50.65
N ARG A 185 -7.68 -32.68 -49.34
CA ARG A 185 -8.49 -31.69 -48.65
C ARG A 185 -7.63 -30.97 -47.62
N ILE A 186 -7.61 -29.66 -47.75
CA ILE A 186 -6.95 -28.77 -46.79
C ILE A 186 -7.99 -28.36 -45.75
N VAL A 187 -7.69 -28.55 -44.49
CA VAL A 187 -8.49 -28.08 -43.34
C VAL A 187 -7.76 -26.88 -42.73
N ARG A 188 -8.40 -25.71 -42.83
CA ARG A 188 -7.89 -24.49 -42.23
C ARG A 188 -8.40 -24.30 -40.82
N PHE A 189 -7.79 -23.38 -40.08
CA PHE A 189 -8.25 -23.07 -38.73
C PHE A 189 -9.69 -22.52 -38.71
N SER A 190 -10.08 -21.72 -39.74
CA SER A 190 -11.46 -21.22 -39.91
C SER A 190 -12.53 -22.32 -40.00
N ASP A 191 -12.16 -23.53 -40.44
CA ASP A 191 -13.09 -24.65 -40.50
C ASP A 191 -13.41 -25.26 -39.13
N ILE A 192 -12.48 -25.13 -38.14
CA ILE A 192 -12.57 -25.76 -36.83
C ILE A 192 -12.67 -24.77 -35.69
N GLY A 193 -12.55 -23.48 -35.96
CA GLY A 193 -12.52 -22.45 -34.93
C GLY A 193 -12.59 -21.05 -35.52
N ARG A 194 -12.16 -20.09 -34.73
CA ARG A 194 -12.05 -18.67 -35.11
C ARG A 194 -10.87 -18.04 -34.37
N ALA A 195 -9.97 -17.41 -35.12
CA ALA A 195 -8.94 -16.55 -34.58
C ALA A 195 -9.46 -15.10 -34.50
N GLU A 196 -9.17 -14.43 -33.40
CA GLU A 196 -9.46 -13.02 -33.24
C GLU A 196 -8.42 -12.35 -32.36
N LEU A 197 -8.16 -11.06 -32.61
CA LEU A 197 -7.34 -10.25 -31.71
C LEU A 197 -8.17 -9.84 -30.50
N GLY A 198 -7.75 -10.22 -29.31
CA GLY A 198 -8.51 -10.00 -28.09
C GLY A 198 -7.63 -9.89 -26.85
N PRO A 199 -8.22 -9.68 -25.66
CA PRO A 199 -7.46 -9.57 -24.41
C PRO A 199 -6.90 -10.92 -23.95
N ALA A 200 -5.64 -10.92 -23.50
CA ALA A 200 -5.03 -12.09 -22.88
C ALA A 200 -5.75 -12.48 -21.56
N ASP A 201 -6.08 -11.51 -20.73
CA ASP A 201 -6.89 -11.71 -19.52
C ASP A 201 -8.31 -11.14 -19.71
N ILE A 202 -9.30 -12.03 -19.76
CA ILE A 202 -10.73 -11.67 -19.83
C ILE A 202 -11.39 -11.59 -18.45
N LYS A 203 -10.67 -12.00 -17.37
CA LYS A 203 -11.23 -12.13 -16.02
C LYS A 203 -10.76 -11.04 -15.09
N SER A 204 -10.40 -9.89 -15.61
CA SER A 204 -10.14 -8.66 -14.87
C SER A 204 -10.99 -7.52 -15.41
N TYR A 205 -11.34 -6.60 -14.54
CA TYR A 205 -12.16 -5.44 -14.88
C TYR A 205 -11.88 -4.30 -13.91
N MET A 206 -11.80 -3.08 -14.43
CA MET A 206 -11.61 -1.88 -13.64
C MET A 206 -12.43 -0.73 -14.20
N LYS A 207 -13.10 0.03 -13.33
CA LYS A 207 -13.81 1.25 -13.70
C LYS A 207 -13.69 2.32 -12.61
N MET A 208 -13.89 3.55 -12.99
CA MET A 208 -13.97 4.69 -12.08
C MET A 208 -15.18 5.56 -12.47
N ASN A 209 -15.99 5.88 -11.48
CA ASN A 209 -17.23 6.68 -11.65
C ASN A 209 -18.13 6.13 -12.79
N GLY A 210 -18.29 4.79 -12.83
CA GLY A 210 -19.11 4.12 -13.82
C GLY A 210 -18.46 3.87 -15.19
N VAL A 211 -17.35 4.53 -15.52
CA VAL A 211 -16.66 4.41 -16.80
C VAL A 211 -15.50 3.40 -16.72
N PRO A 212 -15.38 2.45 -17.67
CA PRO A 212 -14.24 1.55 -17.74
C PRO A 212 -12.92 2.32 -17.83
N MET A 213 -11.87 1.82 -17.18
CA MET A 213 -10.59 2.51 -17.11
C MET A 213 -9.40 1.57 -17.12
N VAL A 214 -8.25 2.13 -17.41
CA VAL A 214 -6.93 1.54 -17.18
C VAL A 214 -6.16 2.44 -16.21
N GLY A 215 -5.65 1.87 -15.13
CA GLY A 215 -4.95 2.63 -14.07
C GLY A 215 -3.43 2.46 -14.15
N VAL A 216 -2.69 3.54 -14.42
CA VAL A 216 -1.23 3.56 -14.37
C VAL A 216 -0.81 3.92 -12.94
N VAL A 217 -0.12 3.01 -12.28
CA VAL A 217 0.17 3.08 -10.84
C VAL A 217 1.66 3.26 -10.63
N VAL A 218 2.02 4.29 -9.89
CA VAL A 218 3.41 4.65 -9.58
C VAL A 218 3.81 4.08 -8.21
N ILE A 219 4.92 3.35 -8.20
CA ILE A 219 5.49 2.71 -7.01
C ILE A 219 6.86 3.36 -6.76
N PRO A 220 7.09 3.96 -5.57
CA PRO A 220 8.34 4.64 -5.25
C PRO A 220 9.46 3.66 -4.92
N GLN A 221 10.71 4.14 -4.99
CA GLN A 221 11.84 3.45 -4.38
C GLN A 221 11.77 3.54 -2.85
N PRO A 222 12.35 2.57 -2.12
CA PRO A 222 12.45 2.63 -0.67
C PRO A 222 13.13 3.91 -0.20
N GLY A 223 12.51 4.61 0.76
CA GLY A 223 13.03 5.86 1.32
C GLY A 223 12.90 7.10 0.44
N ALA A 224 12.25 6.99 -0.72
CA ALA A 224 12.03 8.12 -1.63
C ALA A 224 11.01 9.13 -1.10
N ASN A 225 11.12 10.38 -1.55
CA ASN A 225 10.18 11.45 -1.23
C ASN A 225 8.90 11.33 -2.07
N HIS A 226 7.83 10.81 -1.48
CA HIS A 226 6.55 10.59 -2.17
C HIS A 226 5.93 11.88 -2.74
N ILE A 227 6.11 13.02 -2.07
CA ILE A 227 5.57 14.31 -2.52
C ILE A 227 6.28 14.77 -3.79
N GLU A 228 7.60 14.65 -3.83
CA GLU A 228 8.41 15.05 -4.97
C GLU A 228 8.14 14.19 -6.20
N ILE A 229 7.99 12.87 -6.00
CA ILE A 229 7.57 11.96 -7.07
C ILE A 229 6.19 12.35 -7.60
N ALA A 230 5.22 12.62 -6.72
CA ALA A 230 3.87 12.99 -7.15
C ALA A 230 3.87 14.31 -7.93
N ASP A 231 4.65 15.32 -7.50
CA ASP A 231 4.79 16.59 -8.22
C ASP A 231 5.42 16.39 -9.61
N ALA A 232 6.43 15.52 -9.70
CA ALA A 232 7.03 15.17 -10.98
C ALA A 232 6.04 14.42 -11.89
N VAL A 233 5.19 13.53 -11.33
CA VAL A 233 4.12 12.86 -12.07
C VAL A 233 3.10 13.87 -12.58
N TYR A 234 2.61 14.80 -11.75
CA TYR A 234 1.67 15.84 -12.18
C TYR A 234 2.25 16.68 -13.31
N GLN A 235 3.48 17.14 -13.16
CA GLN A 235 4.16 17.92 -14.19
C GLN A 235 4.32 17.13 -15.49
N ARG A 236 4.71 15.86 -15.41
CA ARG A 236 4.88 14.99 -16.58
C ARG A 236 3.55 14.72 -17.28
N MET A 237 2.48 14.45 -16.53
CA MET A 237 1.13 14.24 -17.09
C MET A 237 0.61 15.49 -17.80
N GLU A 238 0.83 16.69 -17.26
CA GLU A 238 0.42 17.91 -17.94
C GLU A 238 1.22 18.14 -19.25
N GLN A 239 2.50 17.79 -19.26
CA GLN A 239 3.30 17.81 -20.49
C GLN A 239 2.78 16.83 -21.53
N MET A 240 2.48 15.60 -21.11
CA MET A 240 1.98 14.54 -22.00
C MET A 240 0.55 14.76 -22.50
N LYS A 241 -0.21 15.68 -21.90
CA LYS A 241 -1.57 16.00 -22.33
C LYS A 241 -1.67 16.34 -23.81
N LYS A 242 -0.60 16.88 -24.40
CA LYS A 242 -0.52 17.22 -25.82
C LYS A 242 -0.23 15.99 -26.72
N ASP A 243 0.38 14.96 -26.13
CA ASP A 243 0.77 13.73 -26.84
C ASP A 243 -0.31 12.65 -26.74
N LEU A 244 -1.24 12.79 -25.80
CA LEU A 244 -2.39 11.91 -25.68
C LEU A 244 -3.44 12.25 -26.73
N PRO A 245 -4.12 11.23 -27.29
CA PRO A 245 -5.26 11.46 -28.20
C PRO A 245 -6.36 12.29 -27.51
N GLU A 246 -7.04 13.16 -28.24
CA GLU A 246 -8.07 14.07 -27.72
C GLU A 246 -9.24 13.36 -27.00
N ASP A 247 -9.50 12.12 -27.38
CA ASP A 247 -10.56 11.29 -26.81
C ASP A 247 -10.14 10.54 -25.53
N VAL A 248 -8.86 10.62 -25.15
CA VAL A 248 -8.33 9.99 -23.94
C VAL A 248 -8.23 11.01 -22.83
N HIS A 249 -9.00 10.81 -21.78
CA HIS A 249 -9.00 11.65 -20.60
C HIS A 249 -8.25 10.94 -19.46
N TYR A 250 -7.51 11.71 -18.66
CA TYR A 250 -6.90 11.18 -17.46
C TYR A 250 -7.42 11.87 -16.21
N ASN A 251 -7.55 11.09 -15.13
CA ASN A 251 -7.89 11.55 -13.80
C ASN A 251 -6.99 10.83 -12.77
N TYR A 252 -6.99 11.31 -11.55
CA TYR A 252 -6.25 10.64 -10.46
C TYR A 252 -7.22 9.77 -9.65
N GLY A 253 -7.06 8.44 -9.73
CA GLY A 253 -7.95 7.49 -9.05
C GLY A 253 -7.70 7.39 -7.56
N PHE A 254 -6.47 7.56 -7.14
CA PHE A 254 -6.08 7.81 -5.76
C PHE A 254 -4.72 8.53 -5.72
N ASP A 255 -4.54 9.31 -4.66
CA ASP A 255 -3.29 10.00 -4.35
C ASP A 255 -3.07 10.01 -2.83
N ASN A 256 -2.13 9.18 -2.38
CA ASN A 256 -1.79 9.08 -0.98
C ASN A 256 -0.99 10.31 -0.49
N THR A 257 -0.42 11.11 -1.42
CA THR A 257 0.36 12.29 -1.05
C THR A 257 -0.52 13.46 -0.65
N LYS A 258 -1.80 13.50 -1.08
CA LYS A 258 -2.78 14.50 -0.61
C LYS A 258 -2.86 14.50 0.92
N PHE A 259 -3.01 13.31 1.53
CA PHE A 259 -3.05 13.17 2.98
C PHE A 259 -1.74 13.62 3.65
N ILE A 260 -0.59 13.23 3.07
CA ILE A 260 0.73 13.63 3.60
C ILE A 260 0.89 15.15 3.55
N ARG A 261 0.53 15.79 2.44
CA ARG A 261 0.55 17.25 2.28
C ARG A 261 -0.38 17.96 3.28
N ALA A 262 -1.60 17.47 3.39
CA ALA A 262 -2.58 18.00 4.34
C ALA A 262 -2.05 17.91 5.77
N SER A 263 -1.49 16.77 6.16
CA SER A 263 -0.89 16.56 7.49
C SER A 263 0.29 17.51 7.75
N ILE A 264 1.21 17.67 6.79
CA ILE A 264 2.35 18.58 6.93
C ILE A 264 1.88 20.04 7.03
N ASN A 265 0.90 20.44 6.22
CA ASN A 265 0.36 21.79 6.26
C ASN A 265 -0.38 22.07 7.57
N GLU A 266 -1.15 21.11 8.10
CA GLU A 266 -1.81 21.22 9.40
C GLU A 266 -0.80 21.39 10.53
N VAL A 267 0.28 20.59 10.52
CA VAL A 267 1.34 20.73 11.52
C VAL A 267 2.07 22.06 11.38
N LYS A 268 2.34 22.54 10.17
CA LYS A 268 2.92 23.88 9.96
C LYS A 268 2.02 24.98 10.53
N SER A 269 0.70 24.90 10.29
CA SER A 269 -0.29 25.82 10.88
C SER A 269 -0.26 25.76 12.40
N THR A 270 -0.26 24.54 12.95
CA THR A 270 -0.22 24.31 14.39
C THR A 270 1.06 24.87 15.03
N VAL A 271 2.24 24.71 14.39
CA VAL A 271 3.50 25.34 14.88
C VAL A 271 3.35 26.85 14.95
N TYR A 272 2.78 27.46 13.89
CA TYR A 272 2.59 28.91 13.86
C TYR A 272 1.57 29.38 14.91
N GLU A 273 0.44 28.69 15.03
CA GLU A 273 -0.58 28.99 16.03
C GLU A 273 -0.05 28.83 17.46
N ALA A 274 0.69 27.74 17.74
CA ALA A 274 1.34 27.50 19.02
C ALA A 274 2.34 28.63 19.33
N PHE A 275 3.15 29.03 18.37
CA PHE A 275 4.11 30.13 18.53
C PHE A 275 3.41 31.44 18.88
N VAL A 276 2.35 31.81 18.13
CA VAL A 276 1.58 33.03 18.41
C VAL A 276 0.91 32.97 19.80
N LEU A 277 0.29 31.82 20.14
CA LEU A 277 -0.37 31.63 21.40
C LEU A 277 0.61 31.73 22.58
N VAL A 278 1.79 31.12 22.45
CA VAL A 278 2.86 31.21 23.46
C VAL A 278 3.30 32.66 23.65
N ILE A 279 3.48 33.41 22.58
CA ILE A 279 3.82 34.88 22.67
C ILE A 279 2.75 35.65 23.43
N ILE A 280 1.47 35.41 23.11
CA ILE A 280 0.35 36.06 23.79
C ILE A 280 0.34 35.72 25.29
N ILE A 281 0.52 34.46 25.64
CA ILE A 281 0.55 34.02 27.03
C ILE A 281 1.75 34.66 27.77
N ILE A 282 2.94 34.59 27.21
CA ILE A 282 4.13 35.23 27.80
C ILE A 282 3.90 36.69 28.02
N PHE A 283 3.35 37.40 27.00
CA PHE A 283 3.04 38.82 27.12
C PHE A 283 2.01 39.11 28.23
N LEU A 284 0.99 38.29 28.36
CA LEU A 284 -0.05 38.46 29.36
C LEU A 284 0.51 38.29 30.80
N PHE A 285 1.45 37.38 31.00
CA PHE A 285 2.07 37.16 32.31
C PHE A 285 3.20 38.15 32.61
N LEU A 286 4.09 38.39 31.67
CA LEU A 286 5.22 39.35 31.85
C LEU A 286 4.79 40.81 31.73
N ARG A 287 3.69 41.10 31.03
CA ARG A 287 3.04 42.41 30.88
C ARG A 287 3.96 43.53 30.33
N ASP A 288 5.08 43.13 29.74
CA ASP A 288 6.07 43.98 29.11
C ASP A 288 6.55 43.39 27.78
N TRP A 289 6.41 44.14 26.71
CA TRP A 289 6.78 43.70 25.37
C TRP A 289 8.29 43.46 25.22
N ARG A 290 9.15 44.18 25.95
CA ARG A 290 10.61 44.01 25.91
C ARG A 290 11.04 42.71 26.61
N VAL A 291 10.41 42.44 27.72
CA VAL A 291 10.64 41.17 28.47
C VAL A 291 10.14 39.98 27.65
N THR A 292 8.98 40.13 26.99
CA THR A 292 8.39 39.10 26.13
C THR A 292 9.24 38.81 24.88
N LEU A 293 9.89 39.87 24.33
CA LEU A 293 10.68 39.71 23.09
C LEU A 293 11.88 38.76 23.27
N VAL A 294 12.45 38.68 24.47
CA VAL A 294 13.63 37.83 24.74
C VAL A 294 13.29 36.33 24.53
N PRO A 295 12.31 35.74 25.22
CA PRO A 295 11.91 34.34 24.95
C PRO A 295 11.41 34.16 23.51
N CYS A 296 10.70 35.12 22.93
CA CYS A 296 10.20 35.04 21.57
C CYS A 296 11.29 34.86 20.49
N ILE A 297 12.49 35.42 20.73
CA ILE A 297 13.63 35.24 19.81
C ILE A 297 14.30 33.88 20.03
N VAL A 298 14.27 33.34 21.25
CA VAL A 298 14.90 32.05 21.58
C VAL A 298 14.16 30.88 20.92
N ILE A 299 12.81 30.97 20.83
CA ILE A 299 12.01 29.89 20.22
C ILE A 299 12.46 29.57 18.79
N PRO A 300 12.49 30.51 17.83
CA PRO A 300 12.97 30.24 16.47
C PRO A 300 14.38 29.69 16.43
N VAL A 301 15.30 30.20 17.26
CA VAL A 301 16.68 29.70 17.33
C VAL A 301 16.72 28.21 17.73
N SER A 302 15.94 27.83 18.71
CA SER A 302 15.87 26.44 19.19
C SER A 302 15.19 25.52 18.18
N LEU A 303 14.15 26.00 17.47
CA LEU A 303 13.50 25.25 16.40
C LEU A 303 14.43 25.02 15.21
N ILE A 304 15.19 26.04 14.79
CA ILE A 304 16.22 25.88 13.75
C ILE A 304 17.26 24.85 14.21
N GLY A 305 17.63 24.90 15.50
CA GLY A 305 18.51 23.89 16.09
C GLY A 305 17.93 22.47 16.05
N ALA A 306 16.62 22.32 16.26
CA ALA A 306 15.96 21.01 16.11
C ALA A 306 16.06 20.48 14.67
N PHE A 307 15.84 21.30 13.65
CA PHE A 307 16.06 20.92 12.26
C PHE A 307 17.52 20.57 11.97
N PHE A 308 18.47 21.25 12.59
CA PHE A 308 19.88 20.90 12.47
C PHE A 308 20.19 19.51 13.07
N VAL A 309 19.60 19.19 14.23
CA VAL A 309 19.72 17.82 14.82
C VAL A 309 19.12 16.76 13.89
N MET A 310 17.95 17.05 13.29
CA MET A 310 17.34 16.15 12.30
C MET A 310 18.28 15.90 11.11
N TYR A 311 18.89 16.95 10.59
CA TYR A 311 19.85 16.85 9.48
C TYR A 311 21.06 15.99 9.84
N LEU A 312 21.67 16.20 11.02
CA LEU A 312 22.80 15.41 11.50
C LEU A 312 22.44 13.91 11.72
N ALA A 313 21.22 13.67 12.18
CA ALA A 313 20.72 12.31 12.42
C ALA A 313 20.22 11.60 11.14
N GLY A 314 20.20 12.29 10.00
CA GLY A 314 19.68 11.74 8.73
C GLY A 314 18.18 11.52 8.72
N PHE A 315 17.40 12.27 9.50
CA PHE A 315 15.94 12.15 9.58
C PHE A 315 15.25 12.99 8.52
N SER A 316 14.11 12.49 8.05
CA SER A 316 13.24 13.22 7.13
C SER A 316 12.23 14.09 7.87
N ILE A 317 11.69 15.10 7.17
CA ILE A 317 10.52 15.84 7.65
C ILE A 317 9.29 14.97 7.42
N ASN A 318 8.75 14.43 8.49
CA ASN A 318 7.54 13.61 8.51
C ASN A 318 6.58 14.05 9.63
N VAL A 319 5.39 13.45 9.68
CA VAL A 319 4.37 13.83 10.67
C VAL A 319 4.88 13.69 12.10
N LEU A 320 5.66 12.64 12.41
CA LEU A 320 6.17 12.39 13.77
C LEU A 320 7.27 13.39 14.15
N SER A 321 8.23 13.65 13.26
CA SER A 321 9.28 14.63 13.50
C SER A 321 8.71 16.06 13.65
N MET A 322 7.70 16.39 12.85
CA MET A 322 7.00 17.68 12.96
C MET A 322 6.17 17.77 14.24
N LEU A 323 5.52 16.69 14.68
CA LEU A 323 4.82 16.66 15.97
C LEU A 323 5.80 16.85 17.15
N ALA A 324 7.02 16.29 17.06
CA ALA A 324 8.09 16.55 18.02
C ALA A 324 8.46 18.04 18.08
N ILE A 325 8.51 18.70 16.93
CA ILE A 325 8.78 20.15 16.84
C ILE A 325 7.64 20.95 17.49
N VAL A 326 6.36 20.61 17.24
CA VAL A 326 5.21 21.27 17.89
C VAL A 326 5.30 21.16 19.40
N LEU A 327 5.57 19.96 19.92
CA LEU A 327 5.71 19.73 21.35
C LEU A 327 6.92 20.49 21.92
N SER A 328 8.01 20.55 21.15
CA SER A 328 9.22 21.28 21.55
C SER A 328 8.98 22.79 21.74
N VAL A 329 8.05 23.43 21.01
CA VAL A 329 7.73 24.86 21.18
C VAL A 329 7.39 25.18 22.64
N GLY A 330 6.57 24.35 23.28
CA GLY A 330 6.21 24.55 24.70
C GLY A 330 7.34 24.27 25.68
N LEU A 331 8.10 23.19 25.43
CA LEU A 331 9.19 22.77 26.31
C LEU A 331 10.41 23.71 26.25
N VAL A 332 10.67 24.25 25.06
CA VAL A 332 11.84 25.10 24.77
C VAL A 332 11.72 26.50 25.39
N VAL A 333 10.51 27.01 25.51
CA VAL A 333 10.31 28.39 25.97
C VAL A 333 10.45 28.55 27.49
N ASP A 334 10.26 27.48 28.25
CA ASP A 334 10.19 27.52 29.71
C ASP A 334 11.51 27.99 30.34
N ASP A 335 12.64 27.41 29.93
CA ASP A 335 13.97 27.83 30.42
C ASP A 335 14.26 29.33 30.11
N ALA A 336 13.85 29.79 28.93
CA ALA A 336 14.06 31.16 28.53
C ALA A 336 13.16 32.14 29.31
N ILE A 337 11.93 31.77 29.67
CA ILE A 337 11.01 32.57 30.48
C ILE A 337 11.59 32.74 31.89
N VAL A 338 11.92 31.59 32.54
CA VAL A 338 12.45 31.60 33.93
C VAL A 338 13.75 32.41 34.01
N MET A 339 14.63 32.27 33.04
CA MET A 339 15.88 33.05 32.95
C MET A 339 15.60 34.55 32.81
N THR A 340 14.70 34.91 31.88
CA THR A 340 14.36 36.32 31.63
C THR A 340 13.70 36.97 32.83
N GLU A 341 12.78 36.27 33.48
CA GLU A 341 12.07 36.73 34.68
C GLU A 341 13.04 36.97 35.84
N ASN A 342 13.96 36.06 36.12
CA ASN A 342 14.93 36.20 37.19
C ASN A 342 15.86 37.41 36.97
N ILE A 343 16.32 37.61 35.74
CA ILE A 343 17.14 38.75 35.36
C ILE A 343 16.33 40.05 35.50
N TYR A 344 15.07 40.05 35.06
CA TYR A 344 14.20 41.20 35.09
C TYR A 344 13.89 41.68 36.55
N ILE A 345 13.56 40.75 37.45
CA ILE A 345 13.33 41.05 38.88
C ILE A 345 14.55 41.71 39.52
N ARG A 346 15.77 41.33 39.14
CA ARG A 346 17.01 41.96 39.66
C ARG A 346 17.22 43.37 39.12
N ILE A 347 16.90 43.57 37.82
CA ILE A 347 16.96 44.92 37.21
C ILE A 347 15.93 45.85 37.91
N GLU A 348 14.72 45.38 38.17
CA GLU A 348 13.71 46.14 38.93
C GLU A 348 14.16 46.52 40.32
N LYS A 349 14.88 45.62 41.02
CA LYS A 349 15.49 45.90 42.33
C LYS A 349 16.65 46.90 42.28
N GLY A 350 17.04 47.37 41.07
CA GLY A 350 18.03 48.41 40.88
C GLY A 350 19.45 47.93 40.55
N MET A 351 19.63 46.64 40.29
CA MET A 351 20.92 46.09 39.85
C MET A 351 21.22 46.50 38.39
N ALA A 352 22.50 46.77 38.11
CA ALA A 352 22.90 47.09 36.72
C ALA A 352 22.60 45.96 35.78
N PRO A 353 22.07 46.16 34.56
CA PRO A 353 21.62 45.09 33.64
C PRO A 353 22.69 44.00 33.41
N LYS A 354 23.95 44.37 33.28
CA LYS A 354 25.04 43.41 33.07
C LYS A 354 25.29 42.52 34.31
N GLU A 355 25.26 43.09 35.50
CA GLU A 355 25.42 42.36 36.77
C GLU A 355 24.20 41.44 37.00
N ALA A 356 22.98 41.98 36.79
CA ALA A 356 21.75 41.26 36.89
C ALA A 356 21.71 40.02 35.96
N GLY A 357 22.27 40.15 34.73
CA GLY A 357 22.40 39.05 33.77
C GLY A 357 23.33 37.96 34.27
N ILE A 358 24.49 38.34 34.80
CA ILE A 358 25.49 37.37 35.30
C ILE A 358 24.98 36.63 36.56
N GLU A 359 24.46 37.38 37.53
CA GLU A 359 23.98 36.83 38.80
C GLU A 359 22.70 36.02 38.63
N GLY A 360 21.76 36.54 37.76
CA GLY A 360 20.55 35.82 37.43
C GLY A 360 20.81 34.51 36.74
N ALA A 361 21.75 34.48 35.78
CA ALA A 361 22.15 33.28 35.09
C ALA A 361 22.83 32.25 36.02
N LYS A 362 23.70 32.69 36.96
CA LYS A 362 24.36 31.83 37.94
C LYS A 362 23.36 31.14 38.84
N GLU A 363 22.34 31.81 39.31
CA GLU A 363 21.36 31.27 40.24
C GLU A 363 20.52 30.16 39.63
N ILE A 364 20.16 30.32 38.36
CA ILE A 364 19.27 29.36 37.67
C ILE A 364 20.04 28.30 36.91
N PHE A 365 21.35 28.46 36.71
CA PHE A 365 22.18 27.55 35.92
C PHE A 365 21.95 26.06 36.21
N PHE A 366 22.05 25.66 37.50
CA PHE A 366 21.84 24.27 37.88
C PHE A 366 20.38 23.82 37.70
N ALA A 367 19.41 24.70 37.89
CA ALA A 367 18.01 24.37 37.64
C ALA A 367 17.76 24.05 36.16
N VAL A 368 18.24 24.90 35.23
CA VAL A 368 18.09 24.70 33.79
C VAL A 368 18.83 23.42 33.34
N ILE A 369 20.04 23.18 33.80
CA ILE A 369 20.76 21.93 33.48
C ILE A 369 20.01 20.70 34.00
N SER A 370 19.48 20.77 35.22
CA SER A 370 18.76 19.65 35.86
C SER A 370 17.46 19.35 35.11
N THR A 371 16.68 20.37 34.71
CA THR A 371 15.45 20.20 33.93
C THR A 371 15.76 19.59 32.57
N THR A 372 16.81 20.07 31.88
CA THR A 372 17.26 19.53 30.59
C THR A 372 17.63 18.06 30.69
N ILE A 373 18.49 17.70 31.65
CA ILE A 373 18.91 16.31 31.85
C ILE A 373 17.69 15.42 32.17
N THR A 374 16.77 15.90 32.99
CA THR A 374 15.56 15.17 33.35
C THR A 374 14.68 14.93 32.12
N LEU A 375 14.44 15.95 31.29
CA LEU A 375 13.65 15.82 30.06
C LEU A 375 14.32 14.85 29.07
N VAL A 376 15.62 14.99 28.85
CA VAL A 376 16.36 14.06 27.99
C VAL A 376 16.30 12.64 28.53
N ALA A 377 16.45 12.45 29.86
CA ALA A 377 16.39 11.13 30.48
C ALA A 377 15.01 10.46 30.35
N VAL A 378 13.92 11.23 30.24
CA VAL A 378 12.57 10.69 29.99
C VAL A 378 12.41 10.17 28.57
N PHE A 379 12.95 10.89 27.57
CA PHE A 379 12.81 10.51 26.14
C PHE A 379 13.89 9.52 25.67
N PHE A 380 15.06 9.52 26.30
CA PHE A 380 16.21 8.72 25.89
C PHE A 380 15.96 7.20 25.87
N PRO A 381 15.25 6.59 26.82
CA PRO A 381 14.97 5.14 26.80
C PRO A 381 14.17 4.70 25.57
N ILE A 382 13.34 5.58 25.00
CA ILE A 382 12.52 5.26 23.80
C ILE A 382 13.43 5.00 22.58
N VAL A 383 14.62 5.61 22.55
CA VAL A 383 15.59 5.41 21.46
C VAL A 383 16.09 3.97 21.37
N PHE A 384 16.09 3.25 22.49
CA PHE A 384 16.55 1.86 22.61
C PHE A 384 15.40 0.83 22.55
N MET A 385 14.17 1.27 22.36
CA MET A 385 13.05 0.35 22.20
C MET A 385 13.16 -0.40 20.88
N ASP A 386 12.97 -1.72 20.95
CA ASP A 386 12.92 -2.57 19.79
C ASP A 386 11.54 -2.56 19.12
N GLY A 387 11.50 -3.08 17.89
CA GLY A 387 10.25 -3.24 17.14
C GLY A 387 9.79 -1.97 16.44
N MET A 388 8.54 -2.04 15.93
CA MET A 388 7.97 -0.97 15.11
C MET A 388 7.73 0.31 15.90
N THR A 389 7.24 0.18 17.13
CA THR A 389 7.00 1.32 18.04
C THR A 389 8.30 2.07 18.35
N GLY A 390 9.37 1.33 18.66
CA GLY A 390 10.68 1.93 18.91
C GLY A 390 11.21 2.68 17.70
N ARG A 391 11.07 2.11 16.50
CA ARG A 391 11.50 2.75 15.25
C ARG A 391 10.74 4.05 14.95
N LEU A 392 9.42 4.04 15.14
CA LEU A 392 8.57 5.22 14.92
C LEU A 392 8.90 6.36 15.92
N PHE A 393 9.01 6.04 17.21
CA PHE A 393 9.22 7.05 18.23
C PHE A 393 10.69 7.43 18.45
N ARG A 394 11.63 6.73 17.81
CA ARG A 394 13.06 7.05 17.87
C ARG A 394 13.36 8.45 17.33
N GLU A 395 12.84 8.77 16.14
CA GLU A 395 13.01 10.09 15.53
C GLU A 395 12.40 11.17 16.41
N PHE A 396 11.16 10.96 16.87
CA PHE A 396 10.45 11.85 17.78
C PHE A 396 11.27 12.16 19.04
N SER A 397 11.83 11.12 19.68
CA SER A 397 12.60 11.27 20.94
C SER A 397 13.92 12.00 20.72
N ILE A 398 14.62 11.74 19.63
CA ILE A 398 15.90 12.40 19.32
C ILE A 398 15.66 13.88 18.97
N VAL A 399 14.60 14.18 18.22
CA VAL A 399 14.25 15.57 17.86
C VAL A 399 13.89 16.40 19.10
N ILE A 400 13.08 15.88 20.01
CA ILE A 400 12.73 16.57 21.25
C ILE A 400 13.98 16.76 22.11
N SER A 401 14.75 15.69 22.35
CA SER A 401 15.94 15.76 23.19
C SER A 401 16.96 16.77 22.64
N GLY A 402 17.18 16.74 21.33
CA GLY A 402 18.05 17.70 20.67
C GLY A 402 17.55 19.14 20.77
N SER A 403 16.25 19.36 20.57
CA SER A 403 15.61 20.67 20.69
C SER A 403 15.78 21.24 22.10
N VAL A 404 15.53 20.43 23.13
CA VAL A 404 15.66 20.84 24.54
C VAL A 404 17.11 21.15 24.90
N ILE A 405 18.09 20.35 24.46
CA ILE A 405 19.52 20.62 24.69
C ILE A 405 19.92 21.97 24.07
N ILE A 406 19.52 22.22 22.83
CA ILE A 406 19.84 23.49 22.14
C ILE A 406 19.13 24.67 22.80
N SER A 407 17.89 24.46 23.26
CA SER A 407 17.14 25.47 24.01
C SER A 407 17.85 25.87 25.29
N SER A 408 18.30 24.90 26.07
CA SER A 408 19.01 25.19 27.32
C SER A 408 20.32 25.92 27.08
N PHE A 409 21.04 25.54 26.02
CA PHE A 409 22.22 26.29 25.61
C PHE A 409 21.88 27.75 25.23
N ALA A 410 20.82 27.96 24.46
CA ALA A 410 20.34 29.30 24.11
C ALA A 410 19.83 30.09 25.34
N ALA A 411 19.12 29.42 26.28
CA ALA A 411 18.64 30.03 27.50
C ALA A 411 19.78 30.45 28.44
N LEU A 412 20.85 29.69 28.51
CA LEU A 412 22.01 29.98 29.36
C LEU A 412 23.01 31.03 28.75
N THR A 413 23.01 31.17 27.44
CA THR A 413 23.99 32.06 26.73
C THR A 413 23.29 33.24 26.06
N PHE A 414 22.36 32.97 25.17
CA PHE A 414 21.73 33.98 24.34
C PHE A 414 20.68 34.82 25.10
N THR A 415 19.88 34.19 25.96
CA THR A 415 18.87 34.86 26.79
C THR A 415 19.48 35.91 27.73
N PRO A 416 20.52 35.62 28.56
CA PRO A 416 21.13 36.63 29.40
C PRO A 416 21.72 37.77 28.59
N MET A 417 22.35 37.51 27.45
CA MET A 417 22.92 38.52 26.57
C MET A 417 21.83 39.48 26.03
N LEU A 418 20.72 38.92 25.55
CA LEU A 418 19.58 39.74 25.06
C LEU A 418 18.92 40.48 26.20
N ALA A 419 18.71 39.86 27.34
CA ALA A 419 18.10 40.47 28.53
C ALA A 419 18.90 41.70 28.99
N THR A 420 20.24 41.59 29.05
CA THR A 420 21.08 42.71 29.47
C THR A 420 21.06 43.92 28.50
N LYS A 421 20.71 43.68 27.24
CA LYS A 421 20.61 44.77 26.22
C LYS A 421 19.21 45.34 26.06
N LEU A 422 18.18 44.52 26.23
CA LEU A 422 16.79 44.89 25.96
C LEU A 422 16.04 45.34 27.20
N LEU A 423 16.38 44.82 28.38
CA LEU A 423 15.67 45.13 29.63
C LEU A 423 16.22 46.37 30.28
N ILE A 424 15.31 47.28 30.68
CA ILE A 424 15.62 48.53 31.32
C ILE A 424 14.68 48.71 32.51
N LYS A 425 15.20 49.27 33.62
CA LYS A 425 14.37 49.63 34.79
C LYS A 425 13.33 50.67 34.35
N ARG A 426 12.05 50.40 34.63
CA ARG A 426 10.97 51.33 34.35
C ARG A 426 10.68 52.24 35.52
N GLU A 427 10.60 53.55 35.25
CA GLU A 427 10.18 54.53 36.25
C GLU A 427 8.67 54.65 36.36
N LYS A 428 7.91 54.32 35.33
CA LYS A 428 6.44 54.30 35.29
C LYS A 428 5.88 52.96 34.81
N GLN A 429 4.96 52.42 35.56
CA GLN A 429 4.25 51.19 35.20
C GLN A 429 3.28 51.47 34.03
N SER A 430 3.16 50.50 33.12
CA SER A 430 2.21 50.53 32.00
C SER A 430 0.75 50.53 32.53
N TRP A 431 -0.16 51.21 31.83
CA TRP A 431 -1.60 51.19 32.11
C TRP A 431 -2.12 49.72 32.17
N PHE A 432 -1.66 48.88 31.29
CA PHE A 432 -2.02 47.45 31.28
C PHE A 432 -1.55 46.72 32.53
N TYR A 433 -0.34 47.00 33.00
CA TYR A 433 0.19 46.45 34.26
C TYR A 433 -0.69 46.85 35.46
N ALA A 434 -0.95 48.16 35.62
CA ALA A 434 -1.75 48.67 36.73
C ALA A 434 -3.19 48.14 36.73
N LYS A 435 -3.79 47.88 35.58
CA LYS A 435 -5.15 47.36 35.47
C LYS A 435 -5.22 45.82 35.76
N THR A 436 -4.18 45.09 35.44
CA THR A 436 -4.13 43.63 35.65
C THR A 436 -3.54 43.23 36.99
N GLU A 437 -2.81 44.07 37.68
CA GLU A 437 -2.15 43.81 38.96
C GLU A 437 -3.09 43.26 40.02
N PRO A 438 -4.32 43.81 40.23
CA PRO A 438 -5.22 43.29 41.27
C PRO A 438 -5.60 41.83 41.05
N PHE A 439 -5.68 41.39 39.80
CA PHE A 439 -5.97 39.99 39.42
C PHE A 439 -4.79 39.07 39.84
N PHE A 440 -3.58 39.45 39.48
CA PHE A 440 -2.38 38.66 39.80
C PHE A 440 -2.08 38.65 41.31
N GLU A 441 -2.27 39.76 42.01
CA GLU A 441 -2.18 39.81 43.46
C GLU A 441 -3.25 38.94 44.14
N GLY A 442 -4.49 38.94 43.61
CA GLY A 442 -5.57 38.07 44.07
C GLY A 442 -5.21 36.60 43.94
N MET A 443 -4.70 36.22 42.78
CA MET A 443 -4.22 34.85 42.51
C MET A 443 -3.08 34.45 43.45
N ASN A 444 -2.10 35.30 43.63
CA ASN A 444 -0.96 35.07 44.54
C ASN A 444 -1.39 34.92 45.98
N ARG A 445 -2.32 35.77 46.43
CA ARG A 445 -2.93 35.65 47.79
C ARG A 445 -3.72 34.36 47.99
N LEU A 446 -4.48 33.94 46.95
CA LEU A 446 -5.21 32.65 46.96
C LEU A 446 -4.25 31.47 47.05
N TYR A 447 -3.20 31.48 46.20
CA TYR A 447 -2.17 30.46 46.22
C TYR A 447 -1.45 30.38 47.58
N SER A 448 -1.00 31.52 48.12
CA SER A 448 -0.30 31.58 49.40
C SER A 448 -1.17 31.05 50.52
N ARG A 449 -2.47 31.39 50.55
CA ARG A 449 -3.43 30.88 51.58
C ARG A 449 -3.65 29.37 51.42
N SER A 450 -3.85 28.88 50.24
CA SER A 450 -4.06 27.44 49.96
C SER A 450 -2.83 26.63 50.31
N LEU A 451 -1.65 27.12 49.95
CA LEU A 451 -0.38 26.48 50.27
C LEU A 451 -0.13 26.45 51.78
N ALA A 452 -0.34 27.58 52.48
CA ALA A 452 -0.22 27.63 53.96
C ALA A 452 -1.20 26.66 54.67
N ALA A 453 -2.45 26.57 54.18
CA ALA A 453 -3.43 25.64 54.70
C ALA A 453 -3.02 24.16 54.46
N PHE A 454 -2.46 23.87 53.27
CA PHE A 454 -1.98 22.53 52.94
C PHE A 454 -0.73 22.16 53.78
N LEU A 455 0.23 23.05 53.90
CA LEU A 455 1.43 22.84 54.71
C LEU A 455 1.10 22.67 56.20
N GLY A 456 0.07 23.37 56.70
CA GLY A 456 -0.45 23.19 58.06
C GLY A 456 -1.06 21.82 58.33
N LYS A 457 -1.56 21.16 57.29
CA LYS A 457 -2.16 19.82 57.33
C LYS A 457 -1.44 18.83 56.41
N ARG A 458 -0.11 18.84 56.47
CA ARG A 458 0.77 18.08 55.56
C ARG A 458 0.47 16.57 55.46
N TRP A 459 -0.18 15.98 56.47
CA TRP A 459 -0.58 14.56 56.41
C TRP A 459 -1.61 14.28 55.30
N ILE A 460 -2.38 15.29 54.85
CA ILE A 460 -3.34 15.14 53.74
C ILE A 460 -2.64 14.76 52.44
N ALA A 461 -1.34 15.06 52.27
CA ALA A 461 -0.58 14.66 51.09
C ALA A 461 -0.56 13.13 50.92
N LEU A 462 -0.47 12.34 51.97
CA LEU A 462 -0.42 10.87 51.90
C LEU A 462 -1.71 10.25 51.31
N PRO A 463 -2.93 10.53 51.87
CA PRO A 463 -4.16 10.01 51.26
C PRO A 463 -4.42 10.56 49.86
N PHE A 464 -4.06 11.80 49.58
CA PHE A 464 -4.17 12.37 48.23
C PHE A 464 -3.31 11.58 47.22
N THR A 465 -2.03 11.35 47.56
CA THR A 465 -1.14 10.54 46.73
C THR A 465 -1.66 9.11 46.55
N PHE A 466 -2.15 8.49 47.65
CA PHE A 466 -2.72 7.15 47.58
C PHE A 466 -3.95 7.07 46.67
N ILE A 467 -4.88 8.03 46.81
CA ILE A 467 -6.06 8.12 45.94
C ILE A 467 -5.65 8.30 44.46
N THR A 468 -4.65 9.15 44.21
CA THR A 468 -4.14 9.36 42.82
C THR A 468 -3.57 8.07 42.24
N ILE A 469 -2.77 7.31 43.01
CA ILE A 469 -2.22 6.02 42.55
C ILE A 469 -3.35 5.00 42.29
N CYS A 470 -4.34 4.91 43.18
CA CYS A 470 -5.50 4.05 42.98
C CYS A 470 -6.29 4.44 41.72
N LEU A 471 -6.50 5.74 41.50
CA LEU A 471 -7.19 6.25 40.34
C LEU A 471 -6.42 5.94 39.03
N ILE A 472 -5.09 6.07 39.03
CA ILE A 472 -4.23 5.66 37.89
C ILE A 472 -4.44 4.17 37.61
N GLY A 473 -4.41 3.30 38.63
CA GLY A 473 -4.63 1.87 38.48
C GLY A 473 -6.00 1.51 37.88
N ILE A 474 -7.05 2.21 38.33
CA ILE A 474 -8.42 2.03 37.83
C ILE A 474 -8.51 2.48 36.38
N LEU A 475 -8.03 3.69 36.08
CA LEU A 475 -8.09 4.26 34.72
C LEU A 475 -7.24 3.47 33.74
N TRP A 476 -6.07 2.97 34.14
CA TRP A 476 -5.21 2.13 33.32
C TRP A 476 -5.92 0.87 32.78
N ASN A 477 -6.78 0.27 33.61
CA ASN A 477 -7.56 -0.89 33.20
C ASN A 477 -8.87 -0.53 32.48
N ALA A 478 -9.38 0.68 32.66
CA ALA A 478 -10.65 1.12 32.06
C ALA A 478 -10.47 1.70 30.63
N VAL A 479 -9.31 2.27 30.32
CA VAL A 479 -9.04 2.87 29.02
C VAL A 479 -8.58 1.78 28.03
N PRO A 480 -9.24 1.64 26.88
CA PRO A 480 -8.82 0.69 25.86
C PRO A 480 -7.44 1.07 25.31
N ALA A 481 -6.56 0.06 25.16
CA ALA A 481 -5.22 0.24 24.61
C ALA A 481 -5.22 -0.03 23.11
N GLU A 482 -4.80 0.96 22.34
CA GLU A 482 -4.57 0.83 20.90
C GLU A 482 -3.28 1.54 20.49
N MET A 483 -2.69 1.14 19.35
CA MET A 483 -1.43 1.73 18.89
C MET A 483 -1.63 3.16 18.38
N ALA A 484 -2.69 3.40 17.63
CA ALA A 484 -3.13 4.71 17.19
C ALA A 484 -4.61 4.67 16.78
N PRO A 485 -5.37 5.75 17.00
CA PRO A 485 -6.73 5.85 16.52
C PRO A 485 -6.78 5.84 14.98
N LEU A 486 -7.93 5.46 14.43
CA LEU A 486 -8.17 5.54 13.00
C LEU A 486 -8.23 7.02 12.57
N GLU A 487 -7.37 7.38 11.64
CA GLU A 487 -7.35 8.71 11.02
C GLU A 487 -8.34 8.79 9.86
N ASP A 488 -8.93 9.96 9.68
CA ASP A 488 -9.73 10.25 8.50
C ASP A 488 -8.79 10.60 7.34
N ARG A 489 -8.60 9.63 6.44
CA ARG A 489 -7.76 9.75 5.23
C ARG A 489 -8.56 9.97 3.97
N SER A 490 -9.84 10.26 4.11
CA SER A 490 -10.79 10.41 3.00
C SER A 490 -10.85 9.18 2.08
N GLN A 491 -10.55 7.96 2.60
CA GLN A 491 -10.51 6.72 1.82
C GLN A 491 -11.20 5.56 2.54
N ILE A 492 -12.13 4.92 1.86
CA ILE A 492 -12.82 3.72 2.33
C ILE A 492 -12.66 2.63 1.26
N SER A 493 -12.43 1.40 1.65
CA SER A 493 -12.36 0.26 0.74
C SER A 493 -13.39 -0.80 1.13
N ILE A 494 -14.12 -1.30 0.16
CA ILE A 494 -15.01 -2.45 0.31
C ILE A 494 -14.36 -3.63 -0.40
N ASN A 495 -14.00 -4.65 0.36
CA ASN A 495 -13.42 -5.87 -0.18
C ASN A 495 -14.50 -6.94 -0.23
N THR A 496 -14.70 -7.51 -1.41
CA THR A 496 -15.65 -8.60 -1.66
C THR A 496 -14.90 -9.87 -1.97
N ARG A 497 -15.26 -10.96 -1.32
CA ARG A 497 -14.78 -12.31 -1.62
C ARG A 497 -15.97 -13.23 -1.92
N GLY A 498 -15.93 -13.84 -3.10
CA GLY A 498 -16.87 -14.88 -3.47
C GLY A 498 -16.64 -16.17 -2.74
N ALA A 499 -17.62 -17.06 -2.76
CA ALA A 499 -17.42 -18.46 -2.38
C ALA A 499 -16.41 -19.13 -3.34
N GLU A 500 -15.75 -20.19 -2.90
CA GLU A 500 -14.84 -20.93 -3.77
C GLU A 500 -15.59 -21.51 -4.97
N GLY A 501 -15.03 -21.30 -6.16
CA GLY A 501 -15.61 -21.80 -7.41
C GLY A 501 -16.63 -20.89 -8.07
N VAL A 502 -16.93 -19.69 -7.53
CA VAL A 502 -17.78 -18.72 -8.21
C VAL A 502 -17.11 -18.21 -9.49
N THR A 503 -17.93 -17.91 -10.48
CA THR A 503 -17.45 -17.35 -11.75
C THR A 503 -17.02 -15.90 -11.62
N TYR A 504 -16.18 -15.44 -12.52
CA TYR A 504 -15.78 -14.05 -12.61
C TYR A 504 -16.98 -13.12 -12.80
N GLU A 505 -17.93 -13.51 -13.67
CA GLU A 505 -19.13 -12.71 -13.96
C GLU A 505 -19.98 -12.51 -12.72
N TYR A 506 -20.15 -13.55 -11.91
CA TYR A 506 -20.88 -13.46 -10.66
C TYR A 506 -20.28 -12.40 -9.71
N ILE A 507 -18.96 -12.41 -9.56
CA ILE A 507 -18.28 -11.41 -8.72
C ILE A 507 -18.31 -10.03 -9.35
N ARG A 508 -18.18 -9.93 -10.67
CA ARG A 508 -18.31 -8.67 -11.40
C ARG A 508 -19.69 -8.04 -11.16
N ASP A 509 -20.74 -8.79 -11.40
CA ASP A 509 -22.12 -8.30 -11.28
C ASP A 509 -22.44 -7.93 -9.82
N TYR A 510 -21.99 -8.73 -8.86
CA TYR A 510 -22.10 -8.40 -7.44
C TYR A 510 -21.31 -7.15 -7.05
N THR A 511 -20.10 -6.97 -7.56
CA THR A 511 -19.29 -5.76 -7.29
C THR A 511 -19.94 -4.53 -7.91
N GLU A 512 -20.61 -4.68 -9.05
CA GLU A 512 -21.39 -3.64 -9.67
C GLU A 512 -22.59 -3.25 -8.81
N ASP A 513 -23.31 -4.21 -8.24
CA ASP A 513 -24.39 -3.97 -7.27
C ASP A 513 -23.91 -3.21 -6.04
N ILE A 514 -22.69 -3.53 -5.54
CA ILE A 514 -22.06 -2.79 -4.44
C ILE A 514 -21.71 -1.37 -4.87
N ASN A 515 -21.22 -1.18 -6.10
CA ASN A 515 -20.90 0.14 -6.62
C ASN A 515 -22.14 1.04 -6.70
N GLN A 516 -23.26 0.52 -7.25
CA GLN A 516 -24.53 1.23 -7.30
C GLN A 516 -25.08 1.54 -5.90
N LEU A 517 -24.90 0.62 -4.94
CA LEU A 517 -25.24 0.85 -3.53
C LEU A 517 -24.44 2.02 -2.94
N VAL A 518 -23.15 2.07 -3.22
CA VAL A 518 -22.27 3.17 -2.78
C VAL A 518 -22.73 4.50 -3.39
N ASP A 519 -22.97 4.53 -4.70
CA ASP A 519 -23.45 5.72 -5.40
C ASP A 519 -24.79 6.23 -4.83
N SER A 520 -25.66 5.32 -4.39
CA SER A 520 -26.93 5.69 -3.75
C SER A 520 -26.79 6.27 -2.34
N ILE A 521 -25.79 5.82 -1.58
CA ILE A 521 -25.51 6.27 -0.20
C ILE A 521 -24.69 7.56 -0.20
N LEU A 522 -23.78 7.67 -1.14
CA LEU A 522 -22.79 8.74 -1.23
C LEU A 522 -22.63 9.23 -2.68
N PRO A 523 -23.63 9.95 -3.22
CA PRO A 523 -23.56 10.48 -4.58
C PRO A 523 -22.49 11.57 -4.77
N ASP A 524 -21.98 12.12 -3.67
CA ASP A 524 -20.99 13.19 -3.63
C ASP A 524 -19.60 12.65 -3.24
N ALA A 525 -19.22 11.49 -3.77
CA ALA A 525 -17.84 10.99 -3.63
C ALA A 525 -16.91 11.65 -4.67
N GLU A 526 -15.68 12.01 -4.28
CA GLU A 526 -14.68 12.51 -5.24
C GLU A 526 -14.40 11.47 -6.34
N SER A 527 -14.25 10.20 -5.96
CA SER A 527 -14.18 9.10 -6.92
C SER A 527 -14.56 7.76 -6.31
N VAL A 528 -15.19 6.91 -7.12
CA VAL A 528 -15.49 5.52 -6.78
C VAL A 528 -14.82 4.61 -7.82
N THR A 529 -13.84 3.84 -7.38
CA THR A 529 -13.08 2.94 -8.26
C THR A 529 -13.42 1.50 -7.92
N ALA A 530 -13.99 0.77 -8.88
CA ALA A 530 -14.27 -0.65 -8.77
C ALA A 530 -13.22 -1.47 -9.53
N ARG A 531 -12.66 -2.49 -8.87
CA ARG A 531 -11.73 -3.47 -9.45
C ARG A 531 -12.23 -4.86 -9.17
N VAL A 532 -12.32 -5.67 -10.20
CA VAL A 532 -12.76 -7.08 -10.11
C VAL A 532 -11.68 -7.98 -10.71
N SER A 533 -11.44 -9.09 -10.05
CA SER A 533 -10.61 -10.20 -10.54
C SER A 533 -11.30 -11.52 -10.21
N SER A 534 -10.75 -12.65 -10.66
CA SER A 534 -11.32 -13.96 -10.37
C SER A 534 -11.51 -14.18 -8.88
N GLY A 535 -12.78 -14.34 -8.42
CA GLY A 535 -13.14 -14.64 -7.05
C GLY A 535 -13.16 -13.45 -6.07
N SER A 536 -12.74 -12.26 -6.48
CA SER A 536 -12.68 -11.08 -5.60
C SER A 536 -13.03 -9.79 -6.30
N GLY A 537 -13.67 -8.87 -5.56
CA GLY A 537 -13.94 -7.49 -5.95
C GLY A 537 -13.43 -6.52 -4.90
N ASN A 538 -13.05 -5.34 -5.32
CA ASN A 538 -12.68 -4.23 -4.45
C ASN A 538 -13.31 -2.95 -4.97
N VAL A 539 -14.05 -2.25 -4.12
CA VAL A 539 -14.55 -0.91 -4.41
C VAL A 539 -13.84 0.05 -3.47
N ARG A 540 -13.11 1.01 -4.03
CA ARG A 540 -12.44 2.08 -3.30
C ARG A 540 -13.20 3.37 -3.50
N ILE A 541 -13.52 4.02 -2.40
CA ILE A 541 -14.22 5.28 -2.34
C ILE A 541 -13.23 6.32 -1.86
N THR A 542 -13.04 7.38 -2.62
CA THR A 542 -12.29 8.57 -2.22
C THR A 542 -13.30 9.66 -1.89
N LEU A 543 -13.23 10.20 -0.69
CA LEU A 543 -14.10 11.28 -0.22
C LEU A 543 -13.43 12.62 -0.52
N HIS A 544 -14.21 13.68 -0.64
CA HIS A 544 -13.67 15.03 -0.65
C HIS A 544 -12.87 15.35 0.61
N ASP A 545 -12.04 16.36 0.56
CA ASP A 545 -11.26 16.79 1.71
C ASP A 545 -12.15 17.07 2.92
N MET A 546 -11.66 16.81 4.14
CA MET A 546 -12.43 16.94 5.38
C MET A 546 -13.01 18.36 5.57
N LYS A 547 -12.39 19.38 4.97
CA LYS A 547 -12.86 20.78 5.01
C LYS A 547 -14.05 21.03 4.10
N ASP A 548 -14.24 20.22 3.08
CA ASP A 548 -15.26 20.39 2.03
C ASP A 548 -16.50 19.50 2.23
N ARG A 549 -16.57 18.76 3.34
CA ARG A 549 -17.68 17.86 3.66
C ARG A 549 -18.16 17.99 5.11
N ASN A 550 -19.44 17.68 5.33
CA ASN A 550 -20.09 17.76 6.65
C ASN A 550 -20.21 16.41 7.37
N TYR A 551 -19.52 15.37 6.92
CA TYR A 551 -19.57 14.01 7.47
C TYR A 551 -18.15 13.45 7.64
N THR A 552 -17.97 12.56 8.59
CA THR A 552 -16.70 11.88 8.83
C THR A 552 -16.59 10.60 8.01
N GLN A 553 -15.34 10.17 7.72
CA GLN A 553 -15.09 8.88 7.09
C GLN A 553 -15.69 7.71 7.89
N MET A 554 -15.68 7.79 9.24
CA MET A 554 -16.22 6.75 10.11
C MET A 554 -17.73 6.62 9.97
N GLU A 555 -18.48 7.72 9.93
CA GLU A 555 -19.93 7.71 9.74
C GLU A 555 -20.34 7.10 8.40
N VAL A 556 -19.61 7.45 7.34
CA VAL A 556 -19.84 6.89 6.01
C VAL A 556 -19.51 5.40 5.99
N ALA A 557 -18.36 5.00 6.55
CA ALA A 557 -17.95 3.61 6.62
C ALA A 557 -18.97 2.75 7.41
N GLU A 558 -19.56 3.27 8.50
CA GLU A 558 -20.59 2.59 9.27
C GLU A 558 -21.89 2.45 8.47
N LYS A 559 -22.35 3.50 7.79
CA LYS A 559 -23.54 3.46 6.93
C LYS A 559 -23.39 2.43 5.81
N ILE A 560 -22.24 2.45 5.12
CA ILE A 560 -21.94 1.49 4.05
C ILE A 560 -21.85 0.07 4.61
N SER A 561 -21.19 -0.12 5.77
CA SER A 561 -21.06 -1.43 6.41
C SER A 561 -22.41 -2.06 6.71
N LYS A 562 -23.35 -1.28 7.30
CA LYS A 562 -24.71 -1.73 7.58
C LYS A 562 -25.51 -2.08 6.32
N ALA A 563 -25.27 -1.35 5.23
CA ALA A 563 -25.94 -1.59 3.96
C ALA A 563 -25.37 -2.84 3.24
N VAL A 564 -24.05 -2.99 3.24
CA VAL A 564 -23.37 -4.11 2.61
C VAL A 564 -23.64 -5.42 3.32
N GLN A 565 -23.74 -5.43 4.67
CA GLN A 565 -24.10 -6.62 5.45
C GLN A 565 -25.48 -7.22 5.09
N LYS A 566 -26.39 -6.44 4.53
CA LYS A 566 -27.68 -6.93 4.03
C LYS A 566 -27.56 -7.70 2.72
N LYS A 567 -26.45 -7.60 2.02
CA LYS A 567 -26.17 -8.30 0.76
C LYS A 567 -25.47 -9.63 1.07
N THR A 568 -26.14 -10.74 0.83
CA THR A 568 -25.69 -12.08 1.25
C THR A 568 -25.06 -12.92 0.13
N MET A 569 -25.07 -12.45 -1.12
CA MET A 569 -24.57 -13.20 -2.29
C MET A 569 -23.06 -13.44 -2.27
N ALA A 570 -22.27 -12.53 -1.67
CA ALA A 570 -20.87 -12.71 -1.42
C ALA A 570 -20.47 -12.03 -0.09
N ARG A 571 -19.32 -12.41 0.48
CA ARG A 571 -18.83 -11.80 1.70
C ARG A 571 -18.16 -10.48 1.37
N SER A 572 -18.73 -9.39 1.87
CA SER A 572 -18.15 -8.06 1.67
C SER A 572 -17.89 -7.38 3.01
N PHE A 573 -16.78 -6.71 3.11
CA PHE A 573 -16.40 -5.98 4.32
C PHE A 573 -15.82 -4.62 3.99
N VAL A 574 -16.23 -3.66 4.79
CA VAL A 574 -15.77 -2.27 4.71
C VAL A 574 -14.51 -2.14 5.53
N GLN A 575 -13.49 -1.60 4.94
CA GLN A 575 -12.19 -1.43 5.57
C GLN A 575 -11.73 0.02 5.46
N GLN A 576 -11.27 0.56 6.56
CA GLN A 576 -10.56 1.82 6.64
C GLN A 576 -9.06 1.57 6.74
N GLN A 577 -8.26 2.46 6.23
CA GLN A 577 -6.81 2.31 6.29
C GLN A 577 -6.32 2.59 7.72
N SER A 578 -5.57 1.65 8.30
CA SER A 578 -4.92 1.84 9.60
C SER A 578 -3.87 2.95 9.52
N SER A 579 -3.75 3.74 10.60
CA SER A 579 -2.74 4.80 10.71
C SER A 579 -1.32 4.25 10.73
N PHE A 580 -1.11 3.11 11.39
CA PHE A 580 0.19 2.45 11.52
C PHE A 580 0.08 0.93 11.37
N GLY A 581 1.06 0.32 10.74
CA GLY A 581 1.42 -1.08 10.88
C GLY A 581 0.48 -2.16 10.34
N GLY A 582 -0.59 -1.83 9.64
CA GLY A 582 -1.48 -2.82 9.05
C GLY A 582 -1.10 -3.17 7.60
N ARG A 583 -0.98 -4.47 7.26
CA ARG A 583 -1.02 -4.87 5.86
C ARG A 583 -2.36 -4.44 5.27
N ARG A 584 -2.35 -3.76 4.12
CA ARG A 584 -3.59 -3.40 3.40
C ARG A 584 -4.46 -4.66 3.21
N GLY A 585 -5.69 -4.62 3.72
CA GLY A 585 -6.64 -5.74 3.59
C GLY A 585 -6.58 -6.79 4.69
N SER A 586 -5.74 -6.64 5.73
CA SER A 586 -5.71 -7.58 6.85
C SER A 586 -6.78 -7.24 7.91
N MET A 587 -7.37 -8.28 8.47
CA MET A 587 -8.26 -8.16 9.64
C MET A 587 -7.46 -7.75 10.88
N PRO A 588 -8.03 -7.00 11.84
CA PRO A 588 -7.33 -6.55 13.06
C PRO A 588 -6.81 -7.72 13.90
N VAL A 589 -7.56 -8.81 13.96
CA VAL A 589 -7.18 -10.03 14.67
C VAL A 589 -6.87 -11.12 13.65
N GLN A 590 -5.66 -11.67 13.72
CA GLN A 590 -5.20 -12.76 12.88
C GLN A 590 -4.78 -13.92 13.76
N TYR A 591 -5.42 -15.05 13.56
CA TYR A 591 -5.15 -16.28 14.30
C TYR A 591 -4.67 -17.37 13.35
N VAL A 592 -3.54 -17.97 13.63
CA VAL A 592 -2.94 -19.02 12.79
C VAL A 592 -3.18 -20.39 13.39
N LEU A 593 -3.94 -21.25 12.69
CA LEU A 593 -4.10 -22.66 13.03
C LEU A 593 -3.04 -23.45 12.30
N GLN A 594 -2.28 -24.25 13.02
CA GLN A 594 -1.23 -25.12 12.49
C GLN A 594 -1.57 -26.58 12.74
N ALA A 595 -1.31 -27.42 11.74
CA ALA A 595 -1.40 -28.88 11.87
C ALA A 595 -0.31 -29.54 11.01
N THR A 596 -0.03 -30.80 11.31
CA THR A 596 0.98 -31.60 10.62
C THR A 596 0.55 -32.05 9.21
N ASN A 597 -0.75 -32.10 8.95
CA ASN A 597 -1.34 -32.43 7.65
C ASN A 597 -2.63 -31.66 7.39
N LEU A 598 -3.03 -31.60 6.12
CA LEU A 598 -4.21 -30.85 5.66
C LEU A 598 -5.52 -31.50 6.11
N GLU A 599 -5.58 -32.84 6.20
CA GLU A 599 -6.78 -33.57 6.62
C GLU A 599 -7.21 -33.18 8.03
N LYS A 600 -6.25 -32.95 8.92
CA LYS A 600 -6.53 -32.52 10.28
C LYS A 600 -7.03 -31.07 10.34
N LEU A 601 -6.54 -30.20 9.44
CA LEU A 601 -7.08 -28.84 9.28
C LEU A 601 -8.49 -28.88 8.72
N GLU A 602 -8.78 -29.76 7.74
CA GLU A 602 -10.10 -29.93 7.16
C GLU A 602 -11.15 -30.37 8.21
N GLU A 603 -10.76 -31.19 9.16
CA GLU A 603 -11.63 -31.61 10.26
C GLU A 603 -11.86 -30.53 11.33
N VAL A 604 -10.80 -29.83 11.72
CA VAL A 604 -10.83 -28.91 12.88
C VAL A 604 -11.36 -27.54 12.50
N LEU A 605 -11.02 -27.04 11.29
CA LEU A 605 -11.32 -25.70 10.85
C LEU A 605 -12.82 -25.35 10.88
N PRO A 606 -13.75 -26.21 10.38
CA PRO A 606 -15.18 -25.93 10.46
C PRO A 606 -15.70 -25.81 11.89
N LYS A 607 -15.18 -26.66 12.81
CA LYS A 607 -15.55 -26.64 14.23
C LYS A 607 -15.08 -25.37 14.93
N PHE A 608 -13.88 -24.90 14.59
CA PHE A 608 -13.33 -23.65 15.08
C PHE A 608 -14.13 -22.45 14.58
N MET A 609 -14.38 -22.39 13.27
CA MET A 609 -15.14 -21.29 12.66
C MET A 609 -16.58 -21.20 13.18
N ALA A 610 -17.25 -22.35 13.43
CA ALA A 610 -18.58 -22.36 14.03
C ALA A 610 -18.58 -21.63 15.39
N LYS A 611 -17.60 -21.91 16.26
CA LYS A 611 -17.47 -21.23 17.56
C LYS A 611 -17.13 -19.75 17.43
N VAL A 612 -16.35 -19.37 16.41
CA VAL A 612 -16.05 -17.95 16.15
C VAL A 612 -17.31 -17.20 15.74
N TYR A 613 -18.15 -17.80 14.88
CA TYR A 613 -19.42 -17.17 14.45
C TYR A 613 -20.48 -17.11 15.56
N GLU A 614 -20.44 -18.00 16.54
CA GLU A 614 -21.31 -17.95 17.71
C GLU A 614 -20.97 -16.82 18.68
N ASN A 615 -19.73 -16.29 18.63
CA ASN A 615 -19.28 -15.26 19.55
C ASN A 615 -19.63 -13.86 19.01
N PRO A 616 -20.51 -13.12 19.71
CA PRO A 616 -21.01 -11.82 19.26
C PRO A 616 -19.95 -10.71 19.22
N VAL A 617 -18.78 -10.93 19.81
CA VAL A 617 -17.66 -9.98 19.76
C VAL A 617 -17.09 -9.87 18.34
N PHE A 618 -17.15 -10.96 17.56
CA PHE A 618 -16.68 -10.95 16.18
C PHE A 618 -17.82 -10.56 15.23
N GLN A 619 -17.76 -9.35 14.72
CA GLN A 619 -18.72 -8.90 13.69
C GLN A 619 -18.53 -9.68 12.38
N MET A 620 -17.30 -10.13 12.11
CA MET A 620 -16.92 -10.83 10.89
C MET A 620 -15.69 -11.69 11.12
N ALA A 621 -15.69 -12.87 10.51
CA ALA A 621 -14.53 -13.74 10.45
C ALA A 621 -14.41 -14.36 9.05
N ASP A 622 -13.20 -14.50 8.55
CA ASP A 622 -12.89 -15.20 7.30
C ASP A 622 -11.66 -16.09 7.50
N VAL A 623 -11.50 -17.08 6.64
CA VAL A 623 -10.38 -18.02 6.67
C VAL A 623 -9.78 -18.14 5.28
N ASP A 624 -8.45 -18.16 5.22
CA ASP A 624 -7.74 -18.23 3.94
C ASP A 624 -7.81 -19.61 3.30
N LEU A 625 -7.74 -20.70 4.09
CA LEU A 625 -7.84 -22.06 3.60
C LEU A 625 -9.30 -22.51 3.56
N LYS A 626 -9.79 -22.83 2.37
CA LYS A 626 -11.15 -23.32 2.14
C LYS A 626 -11.11 -24.64 1.39
N PHE A 627 -11.81 -25.65 1.88
CA PHE A 627 -11.90 -27.00 1.28
C PHE A 627 -13.14 -27.18 0.42
N SER A 628 -13.87 -26.10 0.15
CA SER A 628 -15.19 -26.15 -0.51
C SER A 628 -15.15 -25.90 -2.03
N LYS A 629 -13.96 -25.79 -2.64
CA LYS A 629 -13.87 -25.57 -4.08
C LYS A 629 -14.37 -26.80 -4.84
N PRO A 630 -15.42 -26.68 -5.70
CA PRO A 630 -15.90 -27.81 -6.49
C PRO A 630 -14.84 -28.20 -7.54
N GLU A 631 -14.55 -29.50 -7.62
CA GLU A 631 -13.58 -30.07 -8.54
C GLU A 631 -14.22 -31.18 -9.39
N ALA A 632 -13.93 -31.20 -10.69
CA ALA A 632 -14.20 -32.29 -11.55
C ALA A 632 -12.96 -33.22 -11.65
N ARG A 633 -13.01 -34.41 -11.06
CA ARG A 633 -11.90 -35.35 -11.07
C ARG A 633 -12.03 -36.31 -12.25
N ILE A 634 -11.03 -36.31 -13.11
CA ILE A 634 -10.98 -37.21 -14.28
C ILE A 634 -10.08 -38.40 -13.94
N GLN A 635 -10.67 -39.60 -13.88
CA GLN A 635 -9.92 -40.86 -13.70
C GLN A 635 -9.66 -41.51 -15.05
N ILE A 636 -8.39 -41.71 -15.38
CA ILE A 636 -7.98 -42.35 -16.63
C ILE A 636 -7.92 -43.85 -16.40
N ASN A 637 -8.71 -44.61 -17.18
CA ASN A 637 -8.61 -46.05 -17.23
C ASN A 637 -7.39 -46.44 -18.07
N ARG A 638 -6.30 -46.86 -17.39
CA ARG A 638 -5.00 -47.10 -18.01
C ARG A 638 -5.03 -48.30 -18.98
N ASP A 639 -5.81 -49.31 -18.68
CA ASP A 639 -5.92 -50.51 -19.53
C ASP A 639 -6.62 -50.18 -20.85
N LYS A 640 -7.78 -49.52 -20.80
CA LYS A 640 -8.45 -49.00 -22.00
C LYS A 640 -7.57 -48.04 -22.80
N SER A 641 -6.92 -47.10 -22.12
CA SER A 641 -6.02 -46.13 -22.73
C SER A 641 -4.87 -46.82 -23.48
N SER A 642 -4.29 -47.86 -22.88
CA SER A 642 -3.23 -48.67 -23.51
C SER A 642 -3.73 -49.45 -24.72
N ILE A 643 -4.90 -50.08 -24.62
CA ILE A 643 -5.51 -50.85 -25.73
C ILE A 643 -5.79 -49.92 -26.93
N MET A 644 -6.28 -48.71 -26.67
CA MET A 644 -6.55 -47.69 -27.71
C MET A 644 -5.28 -47.00 -28.21
N GLY A 645 -4.13 -47.25 -27.58
CA GLY A 645 -2.86 -46.59 -27.91
C GLY A 645 -2.83 -45.11 -27.60
N VAL A 646 -3.61 -44.67 -26.59
CA VAL A 646 -3.68 -43.27 -26.16
C VAL A 646 -2.86 -43.10 -24.89
N SER A 647 -1.86 -42.21 -24.92
CA SER A 647 -1.04 -41.93 -23.72
C SER A 647 -1.76 -41.02 -22.73
N THR A 648 -1.50 -41.18 -21.44
CA THR A 648 -1.96 -40.28 -20.39
C THR A 648 -1.55 -38.83 -20.69
N LYS A 649 -0.35 -38.61 -21.26
CA LYS A 649 0.15 -37.33 -21.68
C LYS A 649 -0.75 -36.66 -22.73
N ASN A 650 -1.17 -37.42 -23.75
CA ASN A 650 -2.04 -36.87 -24.80
C ASN A 650 -3.40 -36.47 -24.25
N ILE A 651 -3.98 -37.25 -23.30
CA ILE A 651 -5.23 -36.90 -22.64
C ILE A 651 -5.06 -35.59 -21.86
N ALA A 652 -4.03 -35.49 -21.03
CA ALA A 652 -3.76 -34.33 -20.20
C ALA A 652 -3.51 -33.08 -21.07
N GLN A 653 -2.70 -33.18 -22.12
CA GLN A 653 -2.41 -32.06 -23.03
C GLN A 653 -3.64 -31.62 -23.83
N THR A 654 -4.49 -32.59 -24.27
CA THR A 654 -5.74 -32.23 -24.97
C THR A 654 -6.66 -31.40 -24.07
N LEU A 655 -6.79 -31.81 -22.80
CA LEU A 655 -7.56 -31.05 -21.81
C LEU A 655 -6.93 -29.69 -21.50
N GLN A 656 -5.62 -29.66 -21.35
CA GLN A 656 -4.86 -28.45 -21.08
C GLN A 656 -5.06 -27.41 -22.19
N TYR A 657 -4.79 -27.76 -23.46
CA TYR A 657 -4.94 -26.84 -24.59
C TYR A 657 -6.41 -26.52 -24.91
N GLY A 658 -7.34 -27.39 -24.54
CA GLY A 658 -8.76 -27.16 -24.75
C GLY A 658 -9.43 -26.29 -23.68
N LEU A 659 -9.02 -26.41 -22.41
CA LEU A 659 -9.79 -25.87 -21.29
C LEU A 659 -9.08 -24.76 -20.49
N SER A 660 -7.74 -24.70 -20.51
CA SER A 660 -7.00 -23.80 -19.60
C SER A 660 -6.61 -22.46 -20.21
N GLY A 661 -6.89 -22.20 -21.50
CA GLY A 661 -6.40 -21.00 -22.18
C GLY A 661 -4.87 -20.99 -22.26
N GLN A 662 -4.29 -22.18 -22.52
CA GLN A 662 -2.83 -22.36 -22.56
C GLN A 662 -2.21 -21.62 -23.74
N ARG A 663 -1.04 -21.04 -23.50
CA ARG A 663 -0.23 -20.42 -24.54
C ARG A 663 0.19 -21.46 -25.60
N MET A 664 -0.16 -21.20 -26.84
CA MET A 664 0.19 -22.02 -28.01
C MET A 664 1.42 -21.49 -28.77
N GLY A 665 1.81 -20.25 -28.56
CA GLY A 665 2.93 -19.61 -29.22
C GLY A 665 2.96 -18.12 -28.97
N TYR A 666 3.70 -17.41 -29.79
CA TYR A 666 3.79 -15.96 -29.78
C TYR A 666 3.61 -15.40 -31.19
N PHE A 667 3.10 -14.18 -31.30
CA PHE A 667 3.08 -13.39 -32.52
C PHE A 667 3.60 -11.98 -32.24
N TYR A 668 3.99 -11.28 -33.30
CA TYR A 668 4.54 -9.92 -33.19
C TYR A 668 3.61 -8.91 -33.80
N MET A 669 3.36 -7.83 -33.08
CA MET A 669 2.55 -6.70 -33.51
C MET A 669 3.13 -5.42 -32.91
N ASN A 670 3.28 -4.34 -33.72
CA ASN A 670 3.79 -3.04 -33.25
C ASN A 670 5.16 -3.12 -32.52
N GLY A 671 6.05 -4.03 -32.97
CA GLY A 671 7.37 -4.22 -32.37
C GLY A 671 7.39 -4.95 -31.02
N LYS A 672 6.25 -5.42 -30.57
CA LYS A 672 6.12 -6.20 -29.29
C LYS A 672 5.68 -7.64 -29.57
N GLN A 673 6.04 -8.51 -28.63
CA GLN A 673 5.68 -9.92 -28.63
C GLN A 673 4.43 -10.13 -27.79
N TYR A 674 3.43 -10.81 -28.36
CA TYR A 674 2.16 -11.14 -27.72
C TYR A 674 1.89 -12.64 -27.77
N GLU A 675 1.07 -13.13 -26.85
CA GLU A 675 0.76 -14.55 -26.74
C GLU A 675 -0.32 -14.99 -27.74
N ILE A 676 -0.21 -16.22 -28.24
CA ILE A 676 -1.27 -16.94 -28.93
C ILE A 676 -1.91 -17.88 -27.92
N LEU A 677 -3.19 -17.68 -27.61
CA LEU A 677 -3.92 -18.43 -26.58
C LEU A 677 -5.04 -19.27 -27.21
N GLY A 678 -4.97 -20.58 -27.05
CA GLY A 678 -6.00 -21.49 -27.53
C GLY A 678 -6.95 -21.97 -26.45
N GLU A 679 -8.24 -21.98 -26.74
CA GLU A 679 -9.26 -22.34 -25.77
C GLU A 679 -10.56 -22.73 -26.45
N ILE A 680 -11.25 -23.77 -25.94
CA ILE A 680 -12.61 -24.09 -26.39
C ILE A 680 -13.57 -22.98 -26.03
N ASN A 681 -14.46 -22.62 -26.96
CA ASN A 681 -15.46 -21.59 -26.74
C ASN A 681 -16.25 -21.85 -25.45
N ARG A 682 -16.45 -20.81 -24.63
CA ARG A 682 -17.10 -20.92 -23.32
C ARG A 682 -18.48 -21.57 -23.36
N GLN A 683 -19.25 -21.31 -24.40
CA GLN A 683 -20.58 -21.89 -24.59
C GLN A 683 -20.56 -23.41 -24.74
N GLN A 684 -19.41 -23.97 -25.16
CA GLN A 684 -19.21 -25.40 -25.40
C GLN A 684 -18.41 -26.09 -24.27
N ARG A 685 -18.22 -25.42 -23.11
CA ARG A 685 -17.57 -25.94 -21.90
C ARG A 685 -18.21 -25.43 -20.61
N ASN A 686 -19.49 -25.19 -20.63
CA ASN A 686 -20.24 -24.62 -19.48
C ASN A 686 -20.84 -25.70 -18.58
N LYS A 687 -20.86 -26.97 -18.99
CA LYS A 687 -21.39 -28.10 -18.24
C LYS A 687 -20.38 -29.26 -18.23
N PRO A 688 -20.35 -30.08 -17.15
CA PRO A 688 -19.52 -31.29 -17.13
C PRO A 688 -19.76 -32.24 -18.31
N ALA A 689 -20.98 -32.27 -18.84
CA ALA A 689 -21.33 -33.07 -20.01
C ALA A 689 -20.58 -32.69 -21.29
N ASP A 690 -20.13 -31.43 -21.40
CA ASP A 690 -19.44 -30.92 -22.59
C ASP A 690 -18.04 -31.55 -22.75
N LEU A 691 -17.46 -32.08 -21.68
CA LEU A 691 -16.23 -32.87 -21.75
C LEU A 691 -16.36 -34.06 -22.69
N LYS A 692 -17.58 -34.60 -22.91
CA LYS A 692 -17.85 -35.70 -23.86
C LYS A 692 -17.62 -35.27 -25.33
N ALA A 693 -17.60 -34.01 -25.64
CA ALA A 693 -17.34 -33.49 -26.98
C ALA A 693 -15.83 -33.38 -27.29
N ILE A 694 -14.97 -33.57 -26.29
CA ILE A 694 -13.52 -33.48 -26.48
C ILE A 694 -12.99 -34.87 -26.89
N TYR A 695 -12.19 -34.91 -27.96
CA TYR A 695 -11.63 -36.10 -28.54
C TYR A 695 -10.11 -36.12 -28.39
N VAL A 696 -9.57 -37.32 -28.26
CA VAL A 696 -8.14 -37.63 -28.28
C VAL A 696 -7.81 -38.51 -29.47
N ARG A 697 -6.59 -38.42 -30.00
CA ARG A 697 -6.17 -39.28 -31.14
C ARG A 697 -5.74 -40.65 -30.63
N SER A 698 -6.32 -41.70 -31.19
CA SER A 698 -5.93 -43.12 -30.96
C SER A 698 -4.79 -43.55 -31.90
N LYS A 699 -4.21 -44.73 -31.64
CA LYS A 699 -3.12 -45.28 -32.46
C LYS A 699 -3.53 -45.50 -33.91
N ASP A 700 -4.80 -45.81 -34.16
CA ASP A 700 -5.36 -46.05 -35.53
C ASP A 700 -5.65 -44.71 -36.28
N ARG A 701 -5.13 -43.59 -35.76
CA ARG A 701 -5.39 -42.22 -36.29
C ARG A 701 -6.86 -41.80 -36.31
N LYS A 702 -7.74 -42.57 -35.65
CA LYS A 702 -9.15 -42.22 -35.44
C LYS A 702 -9.29 -41.38 -34.17
N SER A 703 -10.16 -40.41 -34.20
CA SER A 703 -10.47 -39.63 -32.97
C SER A 703 -11.38 -40.46 -32.03
N THR A 704 -11.02 -40.54 -30.76
CA THR A 704 -11.77 -41.31 -29.74
C THR A 704 -12.28 -40.33 -28.68
N ARG A 705 -13.56 -40.48 -28.29
CA ARG A 705 -14.15 -39.65 -27.21
C ARG A 705 -13.45 -39.88 -25.88
N LEU A 706 -13.31 -38.86 -25.11
CA LEU A 706 -12.64 -38.90 -23.82
C LEU A 706 -13.34 -39.82 -22.82
N ASN A 707 -14.62 -40.13 -23.02
CA ASN A 707 -15.44 -41.01 -22.17
C ASN A 707 -15.67 -42.40 -22.75
N SER A 708 -15.03 -42.79 -23.83
CA SER A 708 -15.08 -44.17 -24.34
C SER A 708 -14.11 -45.02 -23.57
#